data_b0d58caf8aaf7432a6e784e33b4c0cf1
#
_entry.id   b0d58caf8aaf7432a6e784e33b4c0cf1
#
_cell.length_a   1.000
_cell.length_b   1.000
_cell.length_c   1.000
_cell.angle_alpha   90.00
_cell.angle_beta   90.00
_cell.angle_gamma   90.00
#
_symmetry.space_group_name_H-M   'P 1'
#
loop_
_entity.id
_entity.type
_entity.pdbx_description
1 polymer ?
#
loop_
_entity_poly.entity_id
_entity_poly.type
_entity_poly.pdbx_seq_one_letter_code
_entity_poly.pdbx_strand_id
1 'polypeptide(L)'
;MTIAILLMGGLGLIVGIGLAIASKVFYVYVDPKIVAVDDVLPGANCGGCGFPGCSANAEAIVAGKSSPSSCVAAGEETALAIAAILGVSVEAKEPDIALPGCTYGVADAQTKYRYDGLNDCRAAALLSGGMKVCNIGCLGLGTCAAACPFGAIVMGPEGLPVVDEEKCTGCGTCERVCPKHIITLSSVTRRIIKEYTTEDCTTPCQRACPAGINISRYIEQIVDGDYQGSVQTIKERNPFPTVIGRICPRPCENDCRRQYVDEPVAINFLKRFVADYERTQNERIQPFKAPDTGRRIAVVGGGVEGLSAAFFAARLGHTAVVYEATDRLGGLLNSAIAKYRLSEEILQWDIDGILEMGVEAKTGQMLGRDMSVAGLLDEGYEAVLLASGGWDSRLSRGGEKEVETPLPGGLLLLDLLRSGRDGHPTVACEGETVILGGETLAAKILEKAREAGAERLTFIFREDPDAATAAVLAEAGAQVLTGVGVTRLFGQGEALAGIEVRDAADGQVRMLDARTLVFSAGRFPELVFTRPAEEEETAAPAGAWIGTPPYKQPANAGEIGLFAKGDAMTDFSGAIRAIAAGRRAAATIHMLIYDIPLDLPENVIQPNTVVQNVDHVEAVAPVPRQIMPLADSRELARQMELEKGFDTAAAKAEADRCLRCGLICYRSVETLQPSEQIRDAVNA
;
A
#
# COMPACT_ATOMS: atom_id res chain seq x y z
N MET A 1 44.98 69.47 -31.84
CA MET A 1 44.25 68.23 -32.23
C MET A 1 45.08 66.95 -32.07
N THR A 2 46.32 66.91 -32.56
CA THR A 2 47.23 65.75 -32.51
C THR A 2 47.54 65.24 -31.09
N ILE A 3 47.78 66.14 -30.11
CA ILE A 3 48.08 65.79 -28.72
C ILE A 3 46.84 65.13 -28.01
N ALA A 4 45.66 65.63 -28.32
CA ALA A 4 44.43 65.05 -27.74
C ALA A 4 44.14 63.62 -28.27
N ILE A 5 44.43 63.41 -29.57
CA ILE A 5 44.29 62.08 -30.19
C ILE A 5 45.30 61.08 -29.61
N LEU A 6 46.55 61.53 -29.40
CA LEU A 6 47.61 60.71 -28.81
C LEU A 6 47.29 60.37 -27.29
N LEU A 7 46.76 61.33 -26.53
CA LEU A 7 46.37 61.12 -25.14
C LEU A 7 45.20 60.21 -25.05
N MET A 8 44.15 60.41 -25.83
CA MET A 8 42.98 59.53 -25.81
C MET A 8 43.30 58.12 -26.35
N GLY A 9 44.07 58.01 -27.38
CA GLY A 9 44.53 56.72 -27.90
C GLY A 9 45.44 55.97 -26.94
N GLY A 10 46.36 56.67 -26.26
CA GLY A 10 47.23 56.10 -25.26
C GLY A 10 46.45 55.63 -24.01
N LEU A 11 45.49 56.44 -23.54
CA LEU A 11 44.61 56.04 -22.42
C LEU A 11 43.73 54.84 -22.77
N GLY A 12 43.17 54.85 -23.99
CA GLY A 12 42.38 53.73 -24.50
C GLY A 12 43.18 52.42 -24.60
N LEU A 13 44.43 52.52 -25.03
CA LEU A 13 45.35 51.39 -25.14
C LEU A 13 45.69 50.83 -23.74
N ILE A 14 45.99 51.69 -22.76
CA ILE A 14 46.32 51.30 -21.41
C ILE A 14 45.10 50.62 -20.71
N VAL A 15 43.90 51.19 -20.85
CA VAL A 15 42.68 50.63 -20.34
C VAL A 15 42.34 49.30 -21.01
N GLY A 16 42.50 49.23 -22.37
CA GLY A 16 42.24 47.98 -23.10
C GLY A 16 43.19 46.83 -22.71
N ILE A 17 44.49 47.16 -22.59
CA ILE A 17 45.49 46.18 -22.09
C ILE A 17 45.15 45.76 -20.62
N GLY A 18 44.81 46.73 -19.77
CA GLY A 18 44.43 46.45 -18.40
C GLY A 18 43.21 45.53 -18.29
N LEU A 19 42.16 45.78 -19.07
CA LEU A 19 40.97 44.94 -19.16
C LEU A 19 41.28 43.57 -19.74
N ALA A 20 42.13 43.45 -20.76
CA ALA A 20 42.53 42.17 -21.33
C ALA A 20 43.34 41.32 -20.35
N ILE A 21 44.23 41.94 -19.55
CA ILE A 21 44.98 41.27 -18.50
C ILE A 21 44.02 40.87 -17.37
N ALA A 22 43.14 41.75 -16.93
CA ALA A 22 42.16 41.47 -15.90
C ALA A 22 41.23 40.33 -16.33
N SER A 23 40.73 40.33 -17.56
CA SER A 23 39.90 39.24 -18.12
C SER A 23 40.62 37.88 -18.11
N LYS A 24 41.93 37.88 -18.34
CA LYS A 24 42.72 36.64 -18.35
C LYS A 24 43.10 36.16 -16.94
N VAL A 25 43.37 37.08 -16.01
CA VAL A 25 43.74 36.80 -14.61
C VAL A 25 42.54 36.39 -13.79
N PHE A 26 41.36 36.99 -14.04
CA PHE A 26 40.11 36.70 -13.34
C PHE A 26 39.20 35.72 -14.09
N TYR A 27 39.68 35.10 -15.18
CA TYR A 27 38.93 34.11 -15.93
C TYR A 27 38.72 32.89 -15.07
N VAL A 28 37.46 32.62 -14.69
CA VAL A 28 37.03 31.36 -14.05
C VAL A 28 36.49 30.46 -15.16
N TYR A 29 37.12 29.35 -15.38
CA TYR A 29 36.62 28.35 -16.30
C TYR A 29 35.35 27.71 -15.69
N VAL A 30 34.25 27.84 -16.40
CA VAL A 30 32.99 27.12 -16.08
C VAL A 30 32.82 26.06 -17.16
N ASP A 31 32.61 24.82 -16.76
CA ASP A 31 32.34 23.72 -17.69
C ASP A 31 31.08 24.05 -18.52
N PRO A 32 31.16 24.01 -19.85
CA PRO A 32 30.01 24.27 -20.72
C PRO A 32 28.79 23.41 -20.41
N LYS A 33 28.98 22.21 -19.89
CA LYS A 33 27.89 21.34 -19.44
C LYS A 33 27.13 21.91 -18.25
N ILE A 34 27.82 22.59 -17.30
CA ILE A 34 27.19 23.26 -16.18
C ILE A 34 26.25 24.35 -16.65
N VAL A 35 26.72 25.16 -17.60
CA VAL A 35 25.91 26.24 -18.20
C VAL A 35 24.69 25.65 -18.91
N ALA A 36 24.90 24.62 -19.72
CA ALA A 36 23.80 23.98 -20.44
C ALA A 36 22.76 23.35 -19.50
N VAL A 37 23.17 22.75 -18.37
CA VAL A 37 22.27 22.20 -17.37
C VAL A 37 21.56 23.32 -16.60
N ASP A 38 22.26 24.41 -16.25
CA ASP A 38 21.65 25.54 -15.53
C ASP A 38 20.59 26.25 -16.39
N ASP A 39 20.82 26.36 -17.70
CA ASP A 39 19.85 26.94 -18.66
C ASP A 39 18.57 26.12 -18.80
N VAL A 40 18.64 24.81 -18.61
CA VAL A 40 17.48 23.90 -18.63
C VAL A 40 16.72 23.87 -17.29
N LEU A 41 17.41 24.17 -16.19
CA LEU A 41 16.79 24.23 -14.88
C LEU A 41 15.84 25.44 -14.77
N PRO A 42 14.73 25.35 -14.00
CA PRO A 42 13.67 26.36 -13.95
C PRO A 42 14.08 27.70 -13.32
N GLY A 43 15.30 27.86 -12.83
CA GLY A 43 15.80 29.10 -12.23
C GLY A 43 15.09 29.56 -10.96
N ALA A 44 14.20 28.76 -10.38
CA ALA A 44 13.36 29.14 -9.25
C ALA A 44 14.14 29.31 -7.93
N ASN A 45 15.37 28.79 -7.84
CA ASN A 45 16.25 28.85 -6.67
C ASN A 45 15.56 28.48 -5.35
N CYS A 46 14.59 27.57 -5.39
CA CYS A 46 13.71 27.21 -4.27
C CYS A 46 14.40 26.38 -3.16
N GLY A 47 15.60 25.85 -3.43
CA GLY A 47 16.34 25.00 -2.50
C GLY A 47 15.70 23.63 -2.22
N GLY A 48 14.64 23.24 -2.93
CA GLY A 48 13.93 21.97 -2.73
C GLY A 48 14.76 20.73 -3.05
N CYS A 49 15.72 20.86 -3.96
CA CYS A 49 16.70 19.81 -4.30
C CYS A 49 17.83 19.64 -3.26
N GLY A 50 17.85 20.45 -2.21
CA GLY A 50 18.90 20.42 -1.16
C GLY A 50 20.10 21.32 -1.45
N PHE A 51 20.14 21.97 -2.61
CA PHE A 51 21.19 22.92 -3.00
C PHE A 51 20.71 24.37 -2.83
N PRO A 52 21.62 25.32 -2.58
CA PRO A 52 21.26 26.72 -2.30
C PRO A 52 20.67 27.47 -3.51
N GLY A 53 20.76 26.88 -4.71
CA GLY A 53 20.20 27.46 -5.94
C GLY A 53 20.36 26.52 -7.13
N CYS A 54 19.77 26.90 -8.28
CA CYS A 54 19.78 26.08 -9.48
C CYS A 54 21.18 25.88 -10.02
N SER A 55 22.02 26.92 -10.04
CA SER A 55 23.41 26.81 -10.48
C SER A 55 24.25 25.86 -9.64
N ALA A 56 24.07 25.87 -8.32
CA ALA A 56 24.73 24.90 -7.42
C ALA A 56 24.26 23.47 -7.66
N ASN A 57 22.99 23.27 -7.99
CA ASN A 57 22.47 21.97 -8.39
C ASN A 57 23.03 21.54 -9.75
N ALA A 58 23.12 22.45 -10.71
CA ALA A 58 23.74 22.17 -12.02
C ALA A 58 25.21 21.70 -11.88
N GLU A 59 26.00 22.39 -11.05
CA GLU A 59 27.37 21.95 -10.73
C GLU A 59 27.40 20.55 -10.09
N ALA A 60 26.48 20.27 -9.15
CA ALA A 60 26.39 18.98 -8.49
C ALA A 60 25.97 17.85 -9.45
N ILE A 61 25.04 18.12 -10.37
CA ILE A 61 24.60 17.17 -11.39
C ILE A 61 25.75 16.83 -12.36
N VAL A 62 26.43 17.83 -12.88
CA VAL A 62 27.58 17.63 -13.80
C VAL A 62 28.72 16.90 -13.09
N ALA A 63 28.94 17.17 -11.80
CA ALA A 63 29.93 16.48 -10.99
C ALA A 63 29.50 15.05 -10.55
N GLY A 64 28.33 14.57 -10.96
CA GLY A 64 27.80 13.25 -10.55
C GLY A 64 27.40 13.13 -9.09
N LYS A 65 27.30 14.25 -8.34
CA LYS A 65 26.91 14.30 -6.93
C LYS A 65 25.39 14.41 -6.75
N SER A 66 24.66 14.71 -7.81
CA SER A 66 23.21 14.86 -7.82
C SER A 66 22.64 14.21 -9.08
N SER A 67 21.43 13.65 -8.97
CA SER A 67 20.74 13.05 -10.12
C SER A 67 20.25 14.12 -11.08
N PRO A 68 20.21 13.86 -12.40
CA PRO A 68 19.52 14.71 -13.37
C PRO A 68 18.04 14.98 -13.02
N SER A 69 17.39 14.07 -12.29
CA SER A 69 16.02 14.19 -11.78
C SER A 69 15.91 14.84 -10.39
N SER A 70 16.98 15.42 -9.85
CA SER A 70 17.00 16.01 -8.50
C SER A 70 16.16 17.27 -8.34
N CYS A 71 15.86 17.99 -9.44
CA CYS A 71 15.07 19.21 -9.39
C CYS A 71 13.60 18.91 -9.14
N VAL A 72 13.11 19.21 -7.93
CA VAL A 72 11.71 18.99 -7.52
C VAL A 72 10.72 20.01 -8.12
N ALA A 73 11.21 21.11 -8.68
CA ALA A 73 10.39 22.14 -9.30
C ALA A 73 10.27 21.97 -10.83
N ALA A 74 11.02 21.04 -11.40
CA ALA A 74 11.04 20.74 -12.82
C ALA A 74 10.30 19.43 -13.10
N GLY A 75 9.63 19.38 -14.24
CA GLY A 75 8.97 18.16 -14.72
C GLY A 75 9.95 17.17 -15.34
N GLU A 76 9.42 16.05 -15.79
CA GLU A 76 10.14 14.98 -16.46
C GLU A 76 10.90 15.45 -17.70
N GLU A 77 10.32 16.37 -18.49
CA GLU A 77 10.98 16.95 -19.67
C GLU A 77 12.34 17.58 -19.36
N THR A 78 12.44 18.29 -18.23
CA THR A 78 13.70 18.89 -17.77
C THR A 78 14.72 17.81 -17.39
N ALA A 79 14.29 16.76 -16.67
CA ALA A 79 15.16 15.65 -16.31
C ALA A 79 15.70 14.91 -17.54
N LEU A 80 14.86 14.68 -18.54
CA LEU A 80 15.24 14.07 -19.83
C LEU A 80 16.19 14.96 -20.62
N ALA A 81 15.95 16.28 -20.66
CA ALA A 81 16.84 17.22 -21.32
C ALA A 81 18.23 17.27 -20.67
N ILE A 82 18.29 17.27 -19.33
CA ILE A 82 19.56 17.20 -18.58
C ILE A 82 20.27 15.87 -18.86
N ALA A 83 19.52 14.76 -18.85
CA ALA A 83 20.06 13.43 -19.15
C ALA A 83 20.66 13.36 -20.56
N ALA A 84 20.00 13.97 -21.55
CA ALA A 84 20.50 14.06 -22.91
C ALA A 84 21.81 14.88 -23.00
N ILE A 85 21.93 16.00 -22.26
CA ILE A 85 23.16 16.80 -22.17
C ILE A 85 24.32 15.99 -21.60
N LEU A 86 24.03 15.14 -20.61
CA LEU A 86 25.05 14.34 -19.92
C LEU A 86 25.33 13.00 -20.58
N GLY A 87 24.45 12.52 -21.47
CA GLY A 87 24.54 11.21 -22.11
C GLY A 87 24.21 10.05 -21.17
N VAL A 88 23.31 10.27 -20.21
CA VAL A 88 22.84 9.27 -19.23
C VAL A 88 21.35 8.99 -19.41
N SER A 89 20.89 7.83 -18.99
CA SER A 89 19.46 7.54 -18.89
C SER A 89 18.90 8.00 -17.54
N VAL A 90 17.67 8.46 -17.51
CA VAL A 90 16.97 8.86 -16.29
C VAL A 90 15.60 8.20 -16.28
N GLU A 91 15.26 7.56 -15.17
CA GLU A 91 13.91 7.09 -14.91
C GLU A 91 13.03 8.25 -14.41
N ALA A 92 11.76 8.24 -14.83
CA ALA A 92 10.76 9.20 -14.35
C ALA A 92 10.61 9.06 -12.83
N LYS A 93 10.79 10.16 -12.11
CA LYS A 93 10.61 10.19 -10.67
C LYS A 93 9.18 10.63 -10.35
N GLU A 94 8.48 9.79 -9.59
CA GLU A 94 7.17 10.16 -9.05
C GLU A 94 7.27 11.38 -8.13
N PRO A 95 6.43 12.43 -8.33
CA PRO A 95 6.45 13.62 -7.49
C PRO A 95 5.97 13.30 -6.07
N ASP A 96 6.68 13.82 -5.07
CA ASP A 96 6.18 13.87 -3.70
C ASP A 96 5.15 14.98 -3.56
N ILE A 97 4.17 14.80 -2.69
CA ILE A 97 3.10 15.76 -2.37
C ILE A 97 3.09 16.00 -0.87
N ALA A 98 2.90 17.25 -0.46
CA ALA A 98 2.78 17.58 0.95
C ALA A 98 1.44 17.08 1.51
N LEU A 99 1.50 16.32 2.61
CA LEU A 99 0.35 15.81 3.33
C LEU A 99 0.29 16.42 4.75
N PRO A 100 -0.66 17.34 5.01
CA PRO A 100 -0.94 17.79 6.37
C PRO A 100 -1.62 16.67 7.17
N GLY A 101 -1.05 16.35 8.34
CA GLY A 101 -1.59 15.28 9.19
C GLY A 101 -2.59 15.74 10.26
N CYS A 102 -2.84 17.04 10.42
CA CYS A 102 -3.80 17.54 11.41
C CYS A 102 -5.18 17.70 10.77
N THR A 103 -6.19 17.10 11.41
CA THR A 103 -7.61 17.16 11.00
C THR A 103 -8.48 17.94 11.99
N TYR A 104 -7.90 18.45 13.09
CA TYR A 104 -8.63 19.13 14.15
C TYR A 104 -8.58 20.64 13.97
N GLY A 105 -9.71 21.23 13.63
CA GLY A 105 -9.85 22.66 13.33
C GLY A 105 -9.33 23.59 14.44
N VAL A 106 -8.93 24.79 14.06
CA VAL A 106 -8.41 25.78 15.03
C VAL A 106 -9.51 26.22 15.99
N ALA A 107 -10.75 26.31 15.55
CA ALA A 107 -11.90 26.71 16.37
C ALA A 107 -12.28 25.65 17.41
N ASP A 108 -12.11 24.38 17.08
CA ASP A 108 -12.48 23.24 17.94
C ASP A 108 -11.40 22.90 18.96
N ALA A 109 -10.17 23.33 18.70
CA ALA A 109 -9.03 23.02 19.56
C ALA A 109 -9.00 23.87 20.83
N GLN A 110 -9.05 23.21 21.98
CA GLN A 110 -8.86 23.90 23.26
C GLN A 110 -7.53 24.64 23.31
N THR A 111 -7.56 25.87 23.84
CA THR A 111 -6.39 26.73 23.97
C THR A 111 -5.97 26.89 25.43
N LYS A 112 -4.64 26.88 25.67
CA LYS A 112 -4.02 27.17 26.99
C LYS A 112 -4.06 28.68 27.29
N TYR A 113 -3.90 29.50 26.26
CA TYR A 113 -3.86 30.96 26.33
C TYR A 113 -4.20 31.54 24.93
N ARG A 114 -4.57 32.82 24.94
CA ARG A 114 -4.72 33.59 23.70
C ARG A 114 -3.35 34.05 23.21
N TYR A 115 -3.00 33.68 21.98
CA TYR A 115 -1.77 34.15 21.36
C TYR A 115 -2.01 35.50 20.67
N ASP A 116 -1.22 36.52 21.01
CA ASP A 116 -1.27 37.86 20.42
C ASP A 116 0.18 38.29 20.03
N GLY A 117 0.80 37.52 19.17
CA GLY A 117 2.16 37.69 18.70
C GLY A 117 2.28 37.71 17.19
N LEU A 118 3.48 37.45 16.68
CA LEU A 118 3.74 37.35 15.25
C LEU A 118 2.89 36.21 14.62
N ASN A 119 2.33 36.46 13.45
CA ASN A 119 1.58 35.43 12.70
C ASN A 119 2.55 34.40 12.07
N ASP A 120 3.27 33.69 12.91
CA ASP A 120 4.26 32.67 12.56
C ASP A 120 4.20 31.52 13.59
N CYS A 121 3.96 30.30 13.06
CA CYS A 121 3.89 29.09 13.89
C CYS A 121 5.18 28.83 14.68
N ARG A 122 6.33 29.20 14.14
CA ARG A 122 7.64 29.02 14.81
C ARG A 122 7.76 29.92 16.03
N ALA A 123 7.33 31.18 15.91
CA ALA A 123 7.30 32.11 17.02
C ALA A 123 6.31 31.67 18.11
N ALA A 124 5.11 31.22 17.70
CA ALA A 124 4.11 30.71 18.64
C ALA A 124 4.57 29.42 19.34
N ALA A 125 5.28 28.54 18.66
CA ALA A 125 5.78 27.28 19.21
C ALA A 125 6.84 27.48 20.31
N LEU A 126 7.59 28.58 20.28
CA LEU A 126 8.55 28.94 21.34
C LEU A 126 7.87 29.23 22.71
N LEU A 127 6.58 29.58 22.68
CA LEU A 127 5.82 29.84 23.91
C LEU A 127 5.10 28.55 24.34
N SER A 128 5.75 27.77 25.19
CA SER A 128 5.22 26.52 25.77
C SER A 128 4.66 25.54 24.73
N GLY A 129 5.31 25.46 23.58
CA GLY A 129 4.88 24.57 22.47
C GLY A 129 3.67 25.09 21.68
N GLY A 130 3.21 26.31 21.89
CA GLY A 130 2.08 26.94 21.23
C GLY A 130 0.83 27.04 22.10
N MET A 131 -0.14 27.82 21.63
CA MET A 131 -1.35 28.19 22.35
C MET A 131 -2.37 27.06 22.54
N LYS A 132 -2.27 25.98 21.78
CA LYS A 132 -3.21 24.84 21.88
C LYS A 132 -2.85 23.89 23.00
N VAL A 133 -3.85 23.26 23.61
CA VAL A 133 -3.67 22.18 24.58
C VAL A 133 -3.03 20.96 23.90
N CYS A 134 -3.42 20.68 22.67
CA CYS A 134 -2.80 19.65 21.86
C CYS A 134 -1.35 20.00 21.52
N ASN A 135 -0.40 19.22 22.04
CA ASN A 135 1.02 19.48 21.85
C ASN A 135 1.54 19.14 20.45
N ILE A 136 0.85 18.29 19.69
CA ILE A 136 1.24 17.84 18.35
C ILE A 136 0.47 18.55 17.22
N GLY A 137 -0.68 19.16 17.50
CA GLY A 137 -1.59 19.71 16.52
C GLY A 137 -1.09 20.97 15.79
N CYS A 138 -1.69 21.25 14.64
CA CYS A 138 -1.45 22.46 13.85
C CYS A 138 -1.77 23.72 14.66
N LEU A 139 -0.89 24.71 14.63
CA LEU A 139 -1.12 26.01 15.28
C LEU A 139 -2.01 26.96 14.46
N GLY A 140 -2.17 26.70 13.15
CA GLY A 140 -3.11 27.44 12.31
C GLY A 140 -2.66 28.83 11.86
N LEU A 141 -1.40 29.23 12.09
CA LEU A 141 -0.89 30.57 11.74
C LEU A 141 -0.36 30.68 10.31
N GLY A 142 -0.45 29.63 9.49
CA GLY A 142 -0.19 29.67 8.05
C GLY A 142 1.29 29.81 7.64
N THR A 143 2.26 29.56 8.51
CA THR A 143 3.69 29.64 8.15
C THR A 143 4.04 28.75 6.95
N CYS A 144 3.41 27.55 6.84
CA CYS A 144 3.60 26.65 5.71
C CYS A 144 3.05 27.23 4.40
N ALA A 145 1.89 27.88 4.44
CA ALA A 145 1.29 28.53 3.28
C ALA A 145 2.13 29.73 2.82
N ALA A 146 2.56 30.58 3.75
CA ALA A 146 3.42 31.73 3.46
C ALA A 146 4.80 31.33 2.92
N ALA A 147 5.33 30.18 3.33
CA ALA A 147 6.62 29.68 2.90
C ALA A 147 6.56 28.89 1.57
N CYS A 148 5.38 28.56 1.06
CA CYS A 148 5.24 27.77 -0.18
C CYS A 148 5.57 28.64 -1.42
N PRO A 149 6.68 28.37 -2.15
CA PRO A 149 7.08 29.18 -3.29
C PRO A 149 6.16 28.99 -4.51
N PHE A 150 5.35 27.93 -4.52
CA PHE A 150 4.47 27.59 -5.63
C PHE A 150 3.00 27.95 -5.37
N GLY A 151 2.68 28.51 -4.19
CA GLY A 151 1.29 28.83 -3.83
C GLY A 151 0.37 27.60 -3.74
N ALA A 152 0.97 26.41 -3.54
CA ALA A 152 0.26 25.15 -3.48
C ALA A 152 -0.44 24.91 -2.13
N ILE A 153 -0.24 25.76 -1.13
CA ILE A 153 -0.84 25.61 0.20
C ILE A 153 -1.64 26.87 0.54
N VAL A 154 -2.90 26.67 0.89
CA VAL A 154 -3.79 27.72 1.41
C VAL A 154 -4.29 27.30 2.79
N MET A 155 -4.64 28.30 3.62
CA MET A 155 -5.31 28.00 4.88
C MET A 155 -6.82 27.88 4.64
N GLY A 156 -7.36 26.72 4.95
CA GLY A 156 -8.80 26.46 4.85
C GLY A 156 -9.62 27.19 5.91
N PRO A 157 -10.95 27.13 5.85
CA PRO A 157 -11.86 27.83 6.78
C PRO A 157 -11.68 27.35 8.23
N GLU A 158 -11.24 26.13 8.44
CA GLU A 158 -10.94 25.55 9.75
C GLU A 158 -9.55 25.97 10.31
N GLY A 159 -8.84 26.85 9.60
CA GLY A 159 -7.48 27.25 9.95
C GLY A 159 -6.45 26.14 9.80
N LEU A 160 -6.74 25.13 8.99
CA LEU A 160 -5.82 24.05 8.64
C LEU A 160 -5.25 24.26 7.22
N PRO A 161 -4.02 23.80 6.95
CA PRO A 161 -3.45 23.87 5.60
C PRO A 161 -4.15 22.89 4.66
N VAL A 162 -4.58 23.40 3.51
CA VAL A 162 -5.11 22.62 2.38
C VAL A 162 -4.09 22.69 1.26
N VAL A 163 -3.75 21.55 0.70
CA VAL A 163 -2.73 21.41 -0.36
C VAL A 163 -3.42 21.19 -1.70
N ASP A 164 -3.07 22.01 -2.66
CA ASP A 164 -3.40 21.83 -4.07
C ASP A 164 -2.36 20.85 -4.65
N GLU A 165 -2.77 19.61 -4.87
CA GLU A 165 -1.88 18.52 -5.32
C GLU A 165 -1.31 18.78 -6.73
N GLU A 166 -2.05 19.50 -7.60
CA GLU A 166 -1.58 19.84 -8.95
C GLU A 166 -0.46 20.88 -8.95
N LYS A 167 -0.47 21.81 -7.97
CA LYS A 167 0.57 22.83 -7.82
C LYS A 167 1.73 22.39 -6.94
N CYS A 168 1.53 21.31 -6.16
CA CYS A 168 2.55 20.87 -5.22
C CYS A 168 3.69 20.14 -5.94
N THR A 169 4.89 20.68 -5.85
CA THR A 169 6.10 20.09 -6.45
C THR A 169 6.90 19.21 -5.48
N GLY A 170 6.45 18.99 -4.26
CA GLY A 170 7.17 18.19 -3.27
C GLY A 170 8.47 18.80 -2.75
N CYS A 171 8.65 20.11 -2.84
CA CYS A 171 9.91 20.78 -2.47
C CYS A 171 10.28 20.72 -0.97
N GLY A 172 9.39 20.25 -0.10
CA GLY A 172 9.63 20.07 1.33
C GLY A 172 9.74 21.36 2.16
N THR A 173 9.55 22.54 1.59
CA THR A 173 9.67 23.80 2.34
C THR A 173 8.65 23.87 3.48
N CYS A 174 7.41 23.44 3.23
CA CYS A 174 6.34 23.42 4.23
C CYS A 174 6.63 22.46 5.39
N GLU A 175 7.24 21.30 5.12
CA GLU A 175 7.69 20.33 6.11
C GLU A 175 8.79 20.91 6.99
N ARG A 176 9.82 21.54 6.39
CA ARG A 176 10.95 22.14 7.10
C ARG A 176 10.55 23.32 8.01
N VAL A 177 9.58 24.13 7.60
CA VAL A 177 9.15 25.30 8.39
C VAL A 177 8.11 24.98 9.46
N CYS A 178 7.52 23.79 9.44
CA CYS A 178 6.49 23.39 10.38
C CYS A 178 7.12 23.02 11.75
N PRO A 179 6.93 23.82 12.82
CA PRO A 179 7.51 23.52 14.13
C PRO A 179 6.83 22.35 14.84
N LYS A 180 5.73 21.86 14.28
CA LYS A 180 4.97 20.70 14.78
C LYS A 180 5.22 19.43 13.99
N HIS A 181 5.98 19.50 12.90
CA HIS A 181 6.29 18.38 12.01
C HIS A 181 5.06 17.57 11.57
N ILE A 182 3.92 18.27 11.39
CA ILE A 182 2.66 17.62 10.99
C ILE A 182 2.48 17.54 9.46
N ILE A 183 3.35 18.19 8.70
CA ILE A 183 3.35 18.09 7.25
C ILE A 183 4.48 17.16 6.86
N THR A 184 4.16 16.12 6.11
CA THR A 184 5.13 15.15 5.60
C THR A 184 5.03 15.10 4.08
N LEU A 185 6.13 14.80 3.39
CA LEU A 185 6.10 14.52 1.97
C LEU A 185 5.76 13.05 1.75
N SER A 186 4.91 12.79 0.79
CA SER A 186 4.53 11.43 0.42
C SER A 186 4.14 11.34 -1.05
N SER A 187 4.65 10.37 -1.77
CA SER A 187 4.21 10.04 -3.12
C SER A 187 2.97 9.12 -3.10
N VAL A 188 2.35 8.92 -4.27
CA VAL A 188 1.26 7.94 -4.42
C VAL A 188 1.76 6.54 -4.06
N THR A 189 2.94 6.18 -4.55
CA THR A 189 3.60 4.90 -4.23
C THR A 189 3.77 4.73 -2.73
N ARG A 190 4.34 5.70 -2.03
CA ARG A 190 4.48 5.64 -0.56
C ARG A 190 3.14 5.52 0.16
N ARG A 191 2.11 6.23 -0.31
CA ARG A 191 0.75 6.13 0.25
C ARG A 191 0.13 4.75 0.04
N ILE A 192 0.38 4.10 -1.10
CA ILE A 192 -0.12 2.75 -1.39
C ILE A 192 0.62 1.71 -0.56
N ILE A 193 1.95 1.82 -0.45
CA ILE A 193 2.81 0.88 0.27
C ILE A 193 2.61 0.97 1.79
N LYS A 194 2.31 2.17 2.34
CA LYS A 194 2.23 2.39 3.79
C LYS A 194 1.23 1.46 4.47
N GLU A 195 1.69 0.73 5.48
CA GLU A 195 0.85 0.00 6.42
C GLU A 195 0.61 0.81 7.69
N TYR A 196 -0.56 0.62 8.31
CA TYR A 196 -0.90 1.21 9.60
C TYR A 196 -0.85 0.14 10.66
N THR A 197 0.10 0.25 11.56
CA THR A 197 0.33 -0.71 12.64
C THR A 197 -0.24 -0.20 13.96
N THR A 198 -0.20 -1.04 15.00
CA THR A 198 -0.64 -0.67 16.35
C THR A 198 0.23 0.44 16.97
N GLU A 199 1.40 0.72 16.39
CA GLU A 199 2.35 1.72 16.88
C GLU A 199 2.28 3.03 16.09
N ASP A 200 1.51 3.08 14.99
CA ASP A 200 1.33 4.31 14.21
C ASP A 200 0.45 5.33 14.93
N CYS A 201 0.83 6.59 14.81
CA CYS A 201 0.02 7.72 15.24
C CYS A 201 -1.11 7.95 14.21
N THR A 202 -2.22 7.24 14.36
CA THR A 202 -3.39 7.35 13.49
C THR A 202 -4.69 7.19 14.30
N THR A 203 -5.84 7.27 13.64
CA THR A 203 -7.11 7.04 14.33
C THR A 203 -7.34 5.55 14.60
N PRO A 204 -7.98 5.18 15.74
CA PRO A 204 -8.27 3.78 16.05
C PRO A 204 -9.04 3.06 14.93
N CYS A 205 -10.06 3.73 14.38
CA CYS A 205 -10.87 3.16 13.31
C CYS A 205 -10.09 2.93 12.01
N GLN A 206 -9.11 3.80 11.67
CA GLN A 206 -8.24 3.60 10.51
C GLN A 206 -7.31 2.41 10.70
N ARG A 207 -6.73 2.28 11.89
CA ARG A 207 -5.85 1.17 12.26
C ARG A 207 -6.60 -0.17 12.25
N ALA A 208 -7.83 -0.20 12.75
CA ALA A 208 -8.67 -1.40 12.75
C ALA A 208 -9.18 -1.79 11.35
N CYS A 209 -9.10 -0.88 10.38
CA CYS A 209 -9.49 -1.16 9.00
C CYS A 209 -8.40 -1.94 8.28
N PRO A 210 -8.63 -3.20 7.82
CA PRO A 210 -7.61 -3.96 7.10
C PRO A 210 -7.04 -3.24 5.87
N ALA A 211 -7.87 -2.46 5.16
CA ALA A 211 -7.44 -1.65 4.02
C ALA A 211 -6.76 -0.33 4.44
N GLY A 212 -6.83 0.08 5.71
CA GLY A 212 -6.23 1.33 6.19
C GLY A 212 -6.88 2.59 5.64
N ILE A 213 -8.19 2.58 5.38
CA ILE A 213 -8.94 3.75 4.85
C ILE A 213 -8.87 4.90 5.85
N ASN A 214 -8.61 6.11 5.38
CA ASN A 214 -8.64 7.32 6.22
C ASN A 214 -10.09 7.70 6.57
N ILE A 215 -10.58 7.06 7.65
CA ILE A 215 -11.99 7.10 8.04
C ILE A 215 -12.39 8.48 8.57
N SER A 216 -11.57 9.09 9.42
CA SER A 216 -11.90 10.40 9.96
C SER A 216 -12.03 11.46 8.86
N ARG A 217 -11.13 11.42 7.85
CA ARG A 217 -11.14 12.36 6.72
C ARG A 217 -12.40 12.23 5.88
N TYR A 218 -12.77 11.03 5.44
CA TYR A 218 -13.95 10.90 4.59
C TYR A 218 -15.27 11.22 5.35
N ILE A 219 -15.33 10.98 6.68
CA ILE A 219 -16.47 11.36 7.49
C ILE A 219 -16.56 12.89 7.63
N GLU A 220 -15.44 13.56 7.85
CA GLU A 220 -15.38 15.03 7.88
C GLU A 220 -15.85 15.62 6.55
N GLN A 221 -15.39 15.10 5.43
CA GLN A 221 -15.85 15.52 4.10
C GLN A 221 -17.37 15.32 3.90
N ILE A 222 -17.98 14.30 4.54
CA ILE A 222 -19.45 14.15 4.54
C ILE A 222 -20.12 15.31 5.30
N VAL A 223 -19.60 15.70 6.46
CA VAL A 223 -20.11 16.84 7.25
C VAL A 223 -20.07 18.11 6.41
N ASP A 224 -18.97 18.35 5.71
CA ASP A 224 -18.74 19.53 4.87
C ASP A 224 -19.58 19.51 3.57
N GLY A 225 -20.14 18.34 3.22
CA GLY A 225 -20.89 18.15 1.96
C GLY A 225 -20.00 17.89 0.75
N ASP A 226 -18.68 17.66 0.97
CA ASP A 226 -17.73 17.24 -0.06
C ASP A 226 -17.80 15.72 -0.28
N TYR A 227 -18.89 15.26 -0.90
CA TYR A 227 -19.10 13.82 -1.13
C TYR A 227 -18.15 13.25 -2.18
N GLN A 228 -17.70 14.06 -3.14
CA GLN A 228 -16.73 13.65 -4.16
C GLN A 228 -15.36 13.41 -3.52
N GLY A 229 -14.87 14.34 -2.73
CA GLY A 229 -13.62 14.15 -1.96
C GLY A 229 -13.70 12.98 -0.99
N SER A 230 -14.85 12.72 -0.38
CA SER A 230 -15.10 11.57 0.48
C SER A 230 -14.93 10.23 -0.28
N VAL A 231 -15.51 10.12 -1.49
CA VAL A 231 -15.33 8.93 -2.35
C VAL A 231 -13.88 8.76 -2.76
N GLN A 232 -13.21 9.85 -3.16
CA GLN A 232 -11.80 9.82 -3.54
C GLN A 232 -10.93 9.29 -2.38
N THR A 233 -11.14 9.82 -1.16
CA THR A 233 -10.44 9.37 0.05
C THR A 233 -10.65 7.87 0.32
N ILE A 234 -11.87 7.36 0.10
CA ILE A 234 -12.15 5.92 0.25
C ILE A 234 -11.41 5.12 -0.83
N LYS A 235 -11.48 5.55 -2.09
CA LYS A 235 -10.89 4.84 -3.23
C LYS A 235 -9.36 4.83 -3.22
N GLU A 236 -8.72 5.72 -2.47
CA GLU A 236 -7.26 5.61 -2.24
C GLU A 236 -6.84 4.26 -1.65
N ARG A 237 -7.73 3.58 -0.93
CA ARG A 237 -7.46 2.33 -0.22
C ARG A 237 -8.46 1.21 -0.50
N ASN A 238 -9.55 1.50 -1.16
CA ASN A 238 -10.65 0.56 -1.39
C ASN A 238 -11.29 0.77 -2.76
N PRO A 239 -10.96 -0.05 -3.77
CA PRO A 239 -11.53 0.05 -5.11
C PRO A 239 -12.98 -0.45 -5.21
N PHE A 240 -13.54 -1.02 -4.15
CA PHE A 240 -14.91 -1.55 -4.08
C PHE A 240 -15.78 -0.81 -3.05
N PRO A 241 -15.95 0.52 -3.13
CA PRO A 241 -16.66 1.28 -2.09
C PRO A 241 -18.13 0.90 -1.96
N THR A 242 -18.84 0.64 -3.07
CA THR A 242 -20.26 0.27 -3.07
C THR A 242 -20.49 -1.15 -2.54
N VAL A 243 -19.65 -2.10 -2.94
CA VAL A 243 -19.65 -3.48 -2.45
C VAL A 243 -19.35 -3.53 -0.96
N ILE A 244 -18.21 -2.94 -0.55
CA ILE A 244 -17.78 -2.96 0.86
C ILE A 244 -18.75 -2.19 1.76
N GLY A 245 -19.42 -1.17 1.26
CA GLY A 245 -20.50 -0.48 1.96
C GLY A 245 -21.65 -1.42 2.38
N ARG A 246 -21.83 -2.55 1.70
CA ARG A 246 -22.91 -3.52 1.91
C ARG A 246 -22.50 -4.76 2.70
N ILE A 247 -21.27 -5.26 2.52
CA ILE A 247 -20.88 -6.57 3.04
C ILE A 247 -19.77 -6.56 4.09
N CYS A 248 -19.20 -5.38 4.41
CA CYS A 248 -18.10 -5.29 5.37
C CYS A 248 -18.52 -5.72 6.79
N PRO A 249 -17.71 -6.53 7.51
CA PRO A 249 -17.96 -6.89 8.91
C PRO A 249 -17.70 -5.76 9.91
N ARG A 250 -17.23 -4.60 9.46
CA ARG A 250 -17.11 -3.33 10.22
C ARG A 250 -16.11 -3.35 11.41
N PRO A 251 -14.91 -3.92 11.28
CA PRO A 251 -13.98 -3.96 12.42
C PRO A 251 -13.62 -2.55 12.94
N CYS A 252 -13.66 -1.53 12.08
CA CYS A 252 -13.44 -0.14 12.46
C CYS A 252 -14.47 0.43 13.45
N GLU A 253 -15.70 -0.09 13.47
CA GLU A 253 -16.73 0.33 14.41
C GLU A 253 -16.45 -0.22 15.82
N ASN A 254 -15.83 -1.39 15.94
CA ASN A 254 -15.43 -1.98 17.22
C ASN A 254 -14.35 -1.15 17.93
N ASP A 255 -13.47 -0.49 17.19
CA ASP A 255 -12.40 0.36 17.72
C ASP A 255 -12.79 1.86 17.74
N CYS A 256 -14.03 2.19 17.42
CA CYS A 256 -14.48 3.58 17.42
C CYS A 256 -14.58 4.14 18.84
N ARG A 257 -13.77 5.17 19.16
CA ARG A 257 -13.76 5.82 20.49
C ARG A 257 -15.12 6.39 20.92
N ARG A 258 -16.01 6.65 19.98
CA ARG A 258 -17.38 7.11 20.30
C ARG A 258 -18.12 6.12 21.23
N GLN A 259 -17.77 4.81 21.21
CA GLN A 259 -18.33 3.78 22.12
C GLN A 259 -18.16 4.12 23.60
N TYR A 260 -17.17 4.97 23.96
CA TYR A 260 -16.97 5.42 25.35
C TYR A 260 -17.88 6.59 25.76
N VAL A 261 -18.71 7.08 24.86
CA VAL A 261 -19.70 8.14 25.10
C VAL A 261 -21.12 7.57 24.98
N ASP A 262 -21.40 6.90 23.88
CA ASP A 262 -22.69 6.30 23.55
C ASP A 262 -22.51 5.04 22.67
N GLU A 263 -22.74 5.14 21.36
CA GLU A 263 -22.59 4.05 20.39
C GLU A 263 -21.54 4.39 19.35
N PRO A 264 -20.79 3.41 18.81
CA PRO A 264 -19.87 3.64 17.70
C PRO A 264 -20.54 4.39 16.55
N VAL A 265 -19.80 5.21 15.84
CA VAL A 265 -20.28 5.83 14.60
C VAL A 265 -20.58 4.74 13.56
N ALA A 266 -21.68 4.90 12.80
CA ALA A 266 -22.07 3.97 11.74
C ALA A 266 -21.17 4.14 10.50
N ILE A 267 -19.88 3.89 10.67
CA ILE A 267 -18.80 4.16 9.71
C ILE A 267 -19.08 3.52 8.36
N ASN A 268 -19.51 2.25 8.36
CA ASN A 268 -19.78 1.54 7.10
C ASN A 268 -20.99 2.08 6.36
N PHE A 269 -22.01 2.55 7.07
CA PHE A 269 -23.20 3.14 6.46
C PHE A 269 -22.91 4.50 5.85
N LEU A 270 -22.02 5.28 6.47
CA LEU A 270 -21.52 6.53 5.91
C LEU A 270 -20.71 6.29 4.62
N LYS A 271 -19.86 5.28 4.61
CA LYS A 271 -19.12 4.86 3.41
C LYS A 271 -20.08 4.45 2.29
N ARG A 272 -21.12 3.64 2.61
CA ARG A 272 -22.17 3.26 1.66
C ARG A 272 -22.87 4.49 1.09
N PHE A 273 -23.23 5.46 1.92
CA PHE A 273 -23.91 6.67 1.50
C PHE A 273 -23.16 7.42 0.39
N VAL A 274 -21.87 7.68 0.57
CA VAL A 274 -21.09 8.41 -0.45
C VAL A 274 -20.80 7.57 -1.70
N ALA A 275 -20.64 6.25 -1.55
CA ALA A 275 -20.49 5.36 -2.69
C ALA A 275 -21.78 5.26 -3.53
N ASP A 276 -22.95 5.23 -2.89
CA ASP A 276 -24.25 5.27 -3.56
C ASP A 276 -24.52 6.66 -4.16
N TYR A 277 -24.03 7.74 -3.53
CA TYR A 277 -24.07 9.09 -4.10
C TYR A 277 -23.32 9.16 -5.43
N GLU A 278 -22.06 8.71 -5.48
CA GLU A 278 -21.26 8.63 -6.72
C GLU A 278 -22.02 7.90 -7.83
N ARG A 279 -22.57 6.72 -7.51
CA ARG A 279 -23.32 5.91 -8.47
C ARG A 279 -24.59 6.62 -8.99
N THR A 280 -25.31 7.32 -8.11
CA THR A 280 -26.53 8.07 -8.49
C THR A 280 -26.22 9.28 -9.37
N GLN A 281 -25.09 9.93 -9.19
CA GLN A 281 -24.65 11.01 -10.07
C GLN A 281 -24.15 10.49 -11.42
N ASN A 282 -23.88 9.19 -11.53
CA ASN A 282 -23.28 8.54 -12.70
C ASN A 282 -21.97 9.22 -13.15
N GLU A 283 -21.22 9.76 -12.20
CA GLU A 283 -19.93 10.40 -12.40
C GLU A 283 -18.88 9.66 -11.59
N ARG A 284 -17.94 8.99 -12.25
CA ARG A 284 -16.90 8.22 -11.57
C ARG A 284 -15.78 9.11 -11.09
N ILE A 285 -15.47 8.95 -9.83
CA ILE A 285 -14.35 9.61 -9.19
C ILE A 285 -13.20 8.59 -9.13
N GLN A 286 -12.08 8.94 -9.74
CA GLN A 286 -10.88 8.12 -9.72
C GLN A 286 -9.82 8.76 -8.82
N PRO A 287 -9.15 7.97 -7.95
CA PRO A 287 -8.02 8.49 -7.21
C PRO A 287 -6.83 8.71 -8.13
N PHE A 288 -5.90 9.54 -7.69
CA PHE A 288 -4.69 9.87 -8.44
C PHE A 288 -3.90 8.61 -8.86
N LYS A 289 -3.38 8.65 -10.08
CA LYS A 289 -2.54 7.62 -10.69
C LYS A 289 -1.12 8.17 -10.91
N ALA A 290 -0.10 7.38 -10.59
CA ALA A 290 1.28 7.69 -10.91
C ALA A 290 1.52 7.67 -12.44
N PRO A 291 2.57 8.36 -12.93
CA PRO A 291 2.96 8.29 -14.34
C PRO A 291 3.15 6.86 -14.82
N ASP A 292 2.89 6.64 -16.12
CA ASP A 292 3.04 5.32 -16.73
C ASP A 292 4.50 4.87 -16.69
N THR A 293 4.74 3.67 -16.18
CA THR A 293 6.07 3.07 -16.05
C THR A 293 6.48 2.24 -17.28
N GLY A 294 5.55 1.99 -18.20
CA GLY A 294 5.76 1.08 -19.33
C GLY A 294 5.87 -0.42 -18.93
N ARG A 295 5.76 -0.74 -17.64
CA ARG A 295 5.94 -2.10 -17.12
C ARG A 295 4.62 -2.86 -17.10
N ARG A 296 4.65 -4.13 -17.49
CA ARG A 296 3.46 -4.99 -17.64
C ARG A 296 3.39 -6.05 -16.55
N ILE A 297 2.21 -6.19 -15.94
CA ILE A 297 1.94 -7.11 -14.84
C ILE A 297 0.75 -7.99 -15.20
N ALA A 298 0.89 -9.31 -15.06
CA ALA A 298 -0.22 -10.24 -15.16
C ALA A 298 -0.78 -10.55 -13.77
N VAL A 299 -2.10 -10.55 -13.64
CA VAL A 299 -2.82 -10.92 -12.42
C VAL A 299 -3.72 -12.11 -12.73
N VAL A 300 -3.48 -13.24 -12.10
CA VAL A 300 -4.25 -14.47 -12.31
C VAL A 300 -5.30 -14.61 -11.21
N GLY A 301 -6.56 -14.42 -11.61
CA GLY A 301 -7.74 -14.43 -10.75
C GLY A 301 -8.45 -13.08 -10.73
N GLY A 302 -9.67 -13.04 -11.25
CA GLY A 302 -10.55 -11.85 -11.32
C GLY A 302 -11.44 -11.68 -10.08
N GLY A 303 -11.04 -12.23 -8.93
CA GLY A 303 -11.69 -12.02 -7.63
C GLY A 303 -11.34 -10.67 -7.01
N VAL A 304 -11.84 -10.42 -5.78
CA VAL A 304 -11.62 -9.16 -5.05
C VAL A 304 -10.14 -8.83 -4.92
N GLU A 305 -9.33 -9.82 -4.59
CA GLU A 305 -7.90 -9.66 -4.37
C GLU A 305 -7.17 -9.29 -5.65
N GLY A 306 -7.37 -10.10 -6.73
CA GLY A 306 -6.71 -9.84 -8.00
C GLY A 306 -7.15 -8.52 -8.64
N LEU A 307 -8.45 -8.20 -8.63
CA LEU A 307 -8.94 -6.90 -9.11
C LEU A 307 -8.39 -5.73 -8.29
N SER A 308 -8.25 -5.90 -6.97
CA SER A 308 -7.63 -4.88 -6.13
C SER A 308 -6.14 -4.73 -6.43
N ALA A 309 -5.42 -5.84 -6.62
CA ALA A 309 -4.00 -5.80 -6.99
C ALA A 309 -3.81 -5.10 -8.35
N ALA A 310 -4.64 -5.41 -9.34
CA ALA A 310 -4.60 -4.77 -10.64
C ALA A 310 -4.89 -3.27 -10.56
N PHE A 311 -5.89 -2.87 -9.76
CA PHE A 311 -6.20 -1.46 -9.51
C PHE A 311 -5.03 -0.71 -8.89
N PHE A 312 -4.40 -1.27 -7.84
CA PHE A 312 -3.25 -0.63 -7.19
C PHE A 312 -2.00 -0.64 -8.09
N ALA A 313 -1.79 -1.69 -8.86
CA ALA A 313 -0.73 -1.73 -9.85
C ALA A 313 -0.91 -0.66 -10.94
N ALA A 314 -2.15 -0.47 -11.44
CA ALA A 314 -2.47 0.61 -12.37
C ALA A 314 -2.25 1.99 -11.74
N ARG A 315 -2.58 2.17 -10.46
CA ARG A 315 -2.29 3.41 -9.72
C ARG A 315 -0.81 3.68 -9.54
N LEU A 316 0.01 2.62 -9.45
CA LEU A 316 1.48 2.69 -9.43
C LEU A 316 2.09 2.95 -10.82
N GLY A 317 1.25 3.14 -11.85
CA GLY A 317 1.66 3.42 -13.21
C GLY A 317 1.96 2.18 -14.05
N HIS A 318 1.67 0.96 -13.55
CA HIS A 318 1.91 -0.27 -14.31
C HIS A 318 0.71 -0.63 -15.18
N THR A 319 0.95 -1.27 -16.32
CA THR A 319 -0.10 -1.88 -17.15
C THR A 319 -0.48 -3.24 -16.56
N ALA A 320 -1.66 -3.32 -15.94
CA ALA A 320 -2.15 -4.54 -15.31
C ALA A 320 -3.15 -5.28 -16.20
N VAL A 321 -2.94 -6.58 -16.41
CA VAL A 321 -3.85 -7.46 -17.17
C VAL A 321 -4.34 -8.58 -16.26
N VAL A 322 -5.65 -8.64 -16.04
CA VAL A 322 -6.31 -9.67 -15.22
C VAL A 322 -6.74 -10.84 -16.10
N TYR A 323 -6.35 -12.04 -15.73
CA TYR A 323 -6.78 -13.29 -16.33
C TYR A 323 -7.75 -14.00 -15.39
N GLU A 324 -8.95 -14.28 -15.86
CA GLU A 324 -10.02 -14.93 -15.08
C GLU A 324 -10.48 -16.22 -15.76
N ALA A 325 -10.55 -17.30 -14.99
CA ALA A 325 -10.90 -18.61 -15.50
C ALA A 325 -12.38 -18.72 -15.97
N THR A 326 -13.26 -17.94 -15.34
CA THR A 326 -14.69 -17.89 -15.69
C THR A 326 -14.98 -16.81 -16.73
N ASP A 327 -16.22 -16.74 -17.19
CA ASP A 327 -16.70 -15.69 -18.08
C ASP A 327 -16.99 -14.35 -17.38
N ARG A 328 -16.90 -14.30 -16.03
CA ARG A 328 -17.27 -13.15 -15.21
C ARG A 328 -16.22 -12.80 -14.15
N LEU A 329 -16.00 -11.51 -14.00
CA LEU A 329 -15.18 -10.98 -12.89
C LEU A 329 -15.96 -10.94 -11.57
N GLY A 330 -15.25 -10.78 -10.45
CA GLY A 330 -15.81 -10.63 -9.11
C GLY A 330 -15.69 -11.85 -8.21
N GLY A 331 -15.34 -13.03 -8.76
CA GLY A 331 -15.11 -14.24 -7.97
C GLY A 331 -16.26 -14.56 -7.01
N LEU A 332 -15.98 -14.81 -5.72
CA LEU A 332 -16.98 -15.13 -4.70
C LEU A 332 -18.05 -14.05 -4.49
N LEU A 333 -17.78 -12.78 -4.80
CA LEU A 333 -18.80 -11.72 -4.74
C LEU A 333 -19.93 -11.99 -5.73
N ASN A 334 -19.60 -12.57 -6.88
CA ASN A 334 -20.58 -12.89 -7.91
C ASN A 334 -21.32 -14.21 -7.60
N SER A 335 -20.60 -15.23 -7.13
CA SER A 335 -21.09 -16.60 -7.00
C SER A 335 -21.64 -16.98 -5.61
N ALA A 336 -21.16 -16.35 -4.52
CA ALA A 336 -21.46 -16.77 -3.15
C ALA A 336 -22.35 -15.79 -2.36
N ILE A 337 -22.50 -14.52 -2.80
CA ILE A 337 -23.28 -13.52 -2.08
C ILE A 337 -24.72 -13.49 -2.62
N ALA A 338 -25.70 -13.55 -1.70
CA ALA A 338 -27.10 -13.46 -2.06
C ALA A 338 -27.45 -12.11 -2.70
N LYS A 339 -28.24 -12.12 -3.79
CA LYS A 339 -28.56 -10.92 -4.60
C LYS A 339 -29.29 -9.82 -3.84
N TYR A 340 -30.10 -10.16 -2.81
CA TYR A 340 -30.71 -9.16 -1.93
C TYR A 340 -29.70 -8.46 -1.01
N ARG A 341 -28.49 -8.99 -0.86
CA ARG A 341 -27.40 -8.38 -0.10
C ARG A 341 -26.45 -7.61 -1.00
N LEU A 342 -26.17 -8.16 -2.18
CA LEU A 342 -25.29 -7.55 -3.18
C LEU A 342 -25.84 -7.87 -4.57
N SER A 343 -26.47 -6.87 -5.22
CA SER A 343 -26.96 -7.03 -6.57
C SER A 343 -25.82 -7.05 -7.59
N GLU A 344 -26.07 -7.64 -8.76
CA GLU A 344 -25.11 -7.71 -9.85
C GLU A 344 -24.72 -6.31 -10.36
N GLU A 345 -25.69 -5.41 -10.45
CA GLU A 345 -25.47 -4.01 -10.87
C GLU A 345 -24.48 -3.26 -9.95
N ILE A 346 -24.60 -3.47 -8.65
CA ILE A 346 -23.71 -2.84 -7.65
C ILE A 346 -22.28 -3.40 -7.78
N LEU A 347 -22.16 -4.72 -7.95
CA LEU A 347 -20.86 -5.34 -8.14
C LEU A 347 -20.20 -4.88 -9.44
N GLN A 348 -20.99 -4.85 -10.54
CA GLN A 348 -20.48 -4.42 -11.84
C GLN A 348 -20.03 -2.96 -11.82
N TRP A 349 -20.76 -2.09 -11.10
CA TRP A 349 -20.35 -0.68 -10.94
C TRP A 349 -18.91 -0.56 -10.39
N ASP A 350 -18.56 -1.26 -9.32
CA ASP A 350 -17.20 -1.19 -8.78
C ASP A 350 -16.16 -1.83 -9.72
N ILE A 351 -16.52 -2.95 -10.36
CA ILE A 351 -15.64 -3.62 -11.34
C ILE A 351 -15.33 -2.69 -12.52
N ASP A 352 -16.34 -2.05 -13.09
CA ASP A 352 -16.16 -1.11 -14.20
C ASP A 352 -15.23 0.04 -13.79
N GLY A 353 -15.37 0.55 -12.56
CA GLY A 353 -14.48 1.57 -12.03
C GLY A 353 -13.01 1.13 -11.92
N ILE A 354 -12.78 -0.16 -11.66
CA ILE A 354 -11.43 -0.73 -11.66
C ILE A 354 -10.88 -0.81 -13.10
N LEU A 355 -11.71 -1.25 -14.04
CA LEU A 355 -11.30 -1.32 -15.44
C LEU A 355 -11.02 0.07 -16.04
N GLU A 356 -11.82 1.07 -15.70
CA GLU A 356 -11.62 2.47 -16.11
C GLU A 356 -10.33 3.08 -15.55
N MET A 357 -9.71 2.51 -14.50
CA MET A 357 -8.37 2.91 -14.05
C MET A 357 -7.25 2.54 -15.05
N GLY A 358 -7.59 1.77 -16.09
CA GLY A 358 -6.66 1.28 -17.10
C GLY A 358 -6.28 -0.19 -16.89
N VAL A 359 -7.08 -0.95 -16.16
CA VAL A 359 -6.92 -2.40 -16.00
C VAL A 359 -7.58 -3.12 -17.16
N GLU A 360 -6.83 -3.99 -17.83
CA GLU A 360 -7.36 -4.91 -18.83
C GLU A 360 -7.83 -6.22 -18.18
N ALA A 361 -8.87 -6.85 -18.74
CA ALA A 361 -9.35 -8.15 -18.27
C ALA A 361 -9.56 -9.13 -19.44
N LYS A 362 -9.10 -10.37 -19.24
CA LYS A 362 -9.28 -11.49 -20.17
C LYS A 362 -9.98 -12.62 -19.42
N THR A 363 -11.24 -12.83 -19.70
CA THR A 363 -12.07 -13.90 -19.12
C THR A 363 -11.98 -15.19 -19.91
N GLY A 364 -12.38 -16.33 -19.31
CA GLY A 364 -12.29 -17.65 -19.93
C GLY A 364 -10.87 -18.17 -20.10
N GLN A 365 -9.91 -17.68 -19.31
CA GLN A 365 -8.49 -18.02 -19.38
C GLN A 365 -8.01 -18.60 -18.04
N MET A 366 -7.69 -19.88 -18.03
CA MET A 366 -7.30 -20.61 -16.80
C MET A 366 -5.80 -20.90 -16.79
N LEU A 367 -5.13 -20.52 -15.71
CA LEU A 367 -3.73 -20.87 -15.50
C LEU A 367 -3.58 -22.38 -15.26
N GLY A 368 -2.56 -22.98 -15.87
CA GLY A 368 -2.34 -24.43 -15.87
C GLY A 368 -3.10 -25.19 -16.95
N ARG A 369 -4.03 -24.52 -17.69
CA ARG A 369 -4.74 -25.09 -18.85
C ARG A 369 -4.49 -24.29 -20.13
N ASP A 370 -4.74 -23.00 -20.10
CA ASP A 370 -4.69 -22.12 -21.28
C ASP A 370 -3.39 -21.31 -21.33
N MET A 371 -2.74 -21.14 -20.20
CA MET A 371 -1.49 -20.41 -20.03
C MET A 371 -0.69 -20.96 -18.84
N SER A 372 0.60 -20.60 -18.78
CA SER A 372 1.50 -20.93 -17.67
C SER A 372 2.20 -19.70 -17.11
N VAL A 373 2.74 -19.81 -15.89
CA VAL A 373 3.56 -18.75 -15.26
C VAL A 373 4.77 -18.41 -16.15
N ALA A 374 5.53 -19.44 -16.59
CA ALA A 374 6.67 -19.24 -17.46
C ALA A 374 6.28 -18.60 -18.80
N GLY A 375 5.14 -19.05 -19.41
CA GLY A 375 4.63 -18.49 -20.65
C GLY A 375 4.28 -17.00 -20.53
N LEU A 376 3.61 -16.60 -19.44
CA LEU A 376 3.29 -15.19 -19.19
C LEU A 376 4.57 -14.35 -19.01
N LEU A 377 5.54 -14.84 -18.27
CA LEU A 377 6.84 -14.16 -18.14
C LEU A 377 7.53 -14.05 -19.51
N ASP A 378 7.46 -15.09 -20.36
CA ASP A 378 8.04 -15.08 -21.72
C ASP A 378 7.30 -14.14 -22.68
N GLU A 379 6.00 -13.87 -22.45
CA GLU A 379 5.22 -12.84 -23.17
C GLU A 379 5.60 -11.40 -22.78
N GLY A 380 6.56 -11.22 -21.87
CA GLY A 380 7.10 -9.91 -21.45
C GLY A 380 6.35 -9.28 -20.28
N TYR A 381 5.62 -10.06 -19.48
CA TYR A 381 5.21 -9.61 -18.14
C TYR A 381 6.40 -9.66 -17.19
N GLU A 382 6.63 -8.59 -16.44
CA GLU A 382 7.73 -8.52 -15.48
C GLU A 382 7.40 -9.23 -14.17
N ALA A 383 6.11 -9.31 -13.85
CA ALA A 383 5.61 -10.06 -12.72
C ALA A 383 4.26 -10.72 -13.04
N VAL A 384 4.02 -11.88 -12.42
CA VAL A 384 2.73 -12.60 -12.48
C VAL A 384 2.25 -12.82 -11.05
N LEU A 385 1.10 -12.25 -10.69
CA LEU A 385 0.47 -12.46 -9.38
C LEU A 385 -0.49 -13.65 -9.44
N LEU A 386 -0.35 -14.60 -8.53
CA LEU A 386 -1.32 -15.66 -8.31
C LEU A 386 -2.32 -15.23 -7.22
N ALA A 387 -3.58 -14.99 -7.63
CA ALA A 387 -4.71 -14.65 -6.77
C ALA A 387 -5.94 -15.52 -7.11
N SER A 388 -5.72 -16.80 -7.40
CA SER A 388 -6.73 -17.75 -7.92
C SER A 388 -7.75 -18.22 -6.87
N GLY A 389 -7.58 -17.83 -5.59
CA GLY A 389 -8.44 -18.28 -4.50
C GLY A 389 -8.20 -19.73 -4.11
N GLY A 390 -9.25 -20.45 -3.75
CA GLY A 390 -9.12 -21.80 -3.24
C GLY A 390 -10.34 -22.69 -3.48
N TRP A 391 -10.49 -23.67 -2.61
CA TRP A 391 -11.56 -24.66 -2.63
C TRP A 391 -12.96 -24.05 -2.60
N ASP A 392 -13.16 -23.02 -1.81
CA ASP A 392 -14.43 -22.29 -1.70
C ASP A 392 -14.84 -21.63 -3.02
N SER A 393 -13.89 -21.04 -3.72
CA SER A 393 -14.08 -20.46 -5.06
C SER A 393 -14.45 -21.53 -6.09
N ARG A 394 -13.74 -22.66 -6.05
CA ARG A 394 -13.98 -23.82 -6.92
C ARG A 394 -15.36 -24.44 -6.67
N LEU A 395 -15.72 -24.64 -5.38
CA LEU A 395 -17.02 -25.16 -4.99
C LEU A 395 -18.18 -24.27 -5.46
N SER A 396 -18.03 -22.94 -5.32
CA SER A 396 -19.06 -21.98 -5.73
C SER A 396 -19.32 -21.97 -7.25
N ARG A 397 -18.36 -22.44 -8.05
CA ARG A 397 -18.48 -22.61 -9.51
C ARG A 397 -19.01 -24.00 -9.92
N GLY A 398 -19.25 -24.89 -8.97
CA GLY A 398 -19.64 -26.29 -9.24
C GLY A 398 -18.48 -27.20 -9.67
N GLY A 399 -17.24 -26.74 -9.50
CA GLY A 399 -16.00 -27.47 -9.85
C GLY A 399 -15.47 -28.37 -8.73
N GLU A 400 -16.29 -28.87 -7.82
CA GLU A 400 -15.87 -29.67 -6.68
C GLU A 400 -15.13 -30.98 -7.00
N LYS A 401 -15.28 -31.46 -8.24
CA LYS A 401 -14.62 -32.67 -8.76
C LYS A 401 -13.42 -32.36 -9.65
N GLU A 402 -13.10 -31.10 -9.85
CA GLU A 402 -11.95 -30.69 -10.65
C GLU A 402 -10.74 -30.54 -9.74
N VAL A 403 -9.55 -30.85 -10.25
CA VAL A 403 -8.28 -30.51 -9.61
C VAL A 403 -7.66 -29.37 -10.42
N GLU A 404 -7.43 -28.27 -9.75
CA GLU A 404 -6.77 -27.11 -10.35
C GLU A 404 -5.33 -27.05 -9.83
N THR A 405 -4.38 -26.84 -10.74
CA THR A 405 -2.94 -26.71 -10.45
C THR A 405 -2.39 -25.39 -10.97
N PRO A 406 -2.88 -24.24 -10.45
CA PRO A 406 -2.43 -22.94 -10.92
C PRO A 406 -0.96 -22.67 -10.54
N LEU A 407 -0.43 -23.37 -9.55
CA LEU A 407 0.96 -23.34 -9.15
C LEU A 407 1.63 -24.63 -9.65
N PRO A 408 2.73 -24.55 -10.45
CA PRO A 408 3.48 -25.72 -10.84
C PRO A 408 3.93 -26.54 -9.63
N GLY A 409 3.59 -27.84 -9.60
CA GLY A 409 3.86 -28.73 -8.48
C GLY A 409 3.02 -28.46 -7.21
N GLY A 410 2.10 -27.49 -7.23
CA GLY A 410 1.24 -27.15 -6.09
C GLY A 410 -0.04 -27.96 -6.02
N LEU A 411 -0.39 -28.48 -4.84
CA LEU A 411 -1.64 -29.20 -4.57
C LEU A 411 -2.31 -28.68 -3.30
N LEU A 412 -3.64 -28.62 -3.30
CA LEU A 412 -4.39 -28.44 -2.06
C LEU A 412 -4.49 -29.77 -1.31
N LEU A 413 -4.29 -29.74 0.01
CA LEU A 413 -4.39 -30.93 0.85
C LEU A 413 -5.74 -31.65 0.68
N LEU A 414 -6.80 -30.90 0.47
CA LEU A 414 -8.13 -31.47 0.28
C LEU A 414 -8.19 -32.34 -0.99
N ASP A 415 -7.54 -31.95 -2.08
CA ASP A 415 -7.47 -32.72 -3.32
C ASP A 415 -6.68 -34.02 -3.13
N LEU A 416 -5.57 -33.96 -2.37
CA LEU A 416 -4.80 -35.13 -1.99
C LEU A 416 -5.63 -36.11 -1.14
N LEU A 417 -6.36 -35.61 -0.13
CA LEU A 417 -7.18 -36.45 0.77
C LEU A 417 -8.40 -37.06 0.05
N ARG A 418 -8.90 -36.44 -1.01
CA ARG A 418 -10.04 -36.92 -1.83
C ARG A 418 -9.60 -37.68 -3.08
N SER A 419 -8.33 -37.74 -3.37
CA SER A 419 -7.76 -38.42 -4.54
C SER A 419 -8.34 -39.82 -4.73
N GLY A 420 -8.91 -40.09 -5.93
CA GLY A 420 -9.47 -41.37 -6.32
C GLY A 420 -10.77 -41.77 -5.61
N ARG A 421 -11.42 -40.85 -4.85
CA ARG A 421 -12.67 -41.09 -4.12
C ARG A 421 -13.83 -40.29 -4.72
N ASP A 422 -15.04 -40.83 -4.66
CA ASP A 422 -16.28 -40.13 -5.00
C ASP A 422 -16.27 -39.41 -6.36
N GLY A 423 -15.49 -39.96 -7.32
CA GLY A 423 -15.34 -39.39 -8.66
C GLY A 423 -14.37 -38.21 -8.74
N HIS A 424 -13.57 -37.96 -7.71
CA HIS A 424 -12.44 -37.06 -7.77
C HIS A 424 -11.30 -37.67 -8.60
N PRO A 425 -10.60 -36.86 -9.42
CA PRO A 425 -9.42 -37.30 -10.13
C PRO A 425 -8.34 -37.80 -9.15
N THR A 426 -7.52 -38.72 -9.62
CA THR A 426 -6.32 -39.13 -8.90
C THR A 426 -5.26 -38.05 -9.06
N VAL A 427 -4.71 -37.56 -7.94
CA VAL A 427 -3.57 -36.65 -7.95
C VAL A 427 -2.28 -37.44 -7.76
N ALA A 428 -1.17 -36.96 -8.34
CA ALA A 428 0.15 -37.53 -8.17
C ALA A 428 1.02 -36.60 -7.33
N CYS A 429 1.84 -37.19 -6.46
CA CYS A 429 2.95 -36.52 -5.78
C CYS A 429 4.24 -36.98 -6.43
N GLU A 430 4.97 -36.09 -7.05
CA GLU A 430 6.22 -36.42 -7.75
C GLU A 430 7.43 -36.15 -6.85
N GLY A 431 8.34 -37.13 -6.79
CA GLY A 431 9.64 -36.98 -6.15
C GLY A 431 9.59 -36.52 -4.70
N GLU A 432 10.32 -35.45 -4.41
CA GLU A 432 10.34 -34.84 -3.09
C GLU A 432 9.08 -33.98 -2.86
N THR A 433 8.29 -34.40 -1.88
CA THR A 433 7.01 -33.78 -1.55
C THR A 433 7.12 -33.05 -0.20
N VAL A 434 6.86 -31.75 -0.22
CA VAL A 434 6.81 -30.91 0.98
C VAL A 434 5.36 -30.62 1.34
N ILE A 435 4.99 -30.82 2.61
CA ILE A 435 3.65 -30.62 3.12
C ILE A 435 3.67 -29.47 4.12
N LEU A 436 2.89 -28.44 3.84
CA LEU A 436 2.83 -27.24 4.65
C LEU A 436 1.61 -27.31 5.58
N GLY A 437 1.84 -27.49 6.90
CA GLY A 437 0.81 -27.65 7.92
C GLY A 437 0.15 -29.03 7.93
N GLY A 438 -1.05 -29.12 8.51
CA GLY A 438 -1.79 -30.37 8.58
C GLY A 438 -1.43 -31.25 9.78
N GLU A 439 -0.94 -30.66 10.87
CA GLU A 439 -0.45 -31.32 12.09
C GLU A 439 -1.42 -32.37 12.61
N THR A 440 -2.70 -32.04 12.72
CA THR A 440 -3.75 -32.94 13.25
C THR A 440 -4.08 -34.11 12.34
N LEU A 441 -3.67 -34.08 11.08
CA LEU A 441 -3.94 -35.10 10.06
C LEU A 441 -2.67 -35.75 9.52
N ALA A 442 -1.51 -35.50 10.12
CA ALA A 442 -0.21 -35.84 9.58
C ALA A 442 -0.06 -37.34 9.19
N ALA A 443 -0.55 -38.26 10.03
CA ALA A 443 -0.52 -39.70 9.72
C ALA A 443 -1.35 -40.04 8.47
N LYS A 444 -2.53 -39.45 8.32
CA LYS A 444 -3.38 -39.67 7.15
C LYS A 444 -2.82 -39.01 5.88
N ILE A 445 -2.20 -37.85 6.04
CA ILE A 445 -1.52 -37.15 4.94
C ILE A 445 -0.34 -38.00 4.45
N LEU A 446 0.45 -38.54 5.37
CA LEU A 446 1.55 -39.44 5.08
C LEU A 446 1.10 -40.64 4.23
N GLU A 447 0.03 -41.33 4.68
CA GLU A 447 -0.57 -42.46 3.96
C GLU A 447 -0.97 -42.06 2.53
N LYS A 448 -1.71 -40.96 2.39
CA LYS A 448 -2.22 -40.48 1.10
C LYS A 448 -1.13 -39.96 0.18
N ALA A 449 -0.11 -39.29 0.69
CA ALA A 449 1.02 -38.85 -0.11
C ALA A 449 1.84 -40.04 -0.64
N ARG A 450 2.01 -41.09 0.15
CA ARG A 450 2.64 -42.36 -0.29
C ARG A 450 1.80 -43.07 -1.37
N GLU A 451 0.49 -43.17 -1.17
CA GLU A 451 -0.44 -43.69 -2.19
C GLU A 451 -0.37 -42.90 -3.50
N ALA A 452 -0.15 -41.58 -3.41
CA ALA A 452 -0.03 -40.68 -4.54
C ALA A 452 1.36 -40.70 -5.21
N GLY A 453 2.33 -41.49 -4.69
CA GLY A 453 3.65 -41.67 -5.29
C GLY A 453 4.79 -40.82 -4.68
N ALA A 454 4.59 -40.15 -3.55
CA ALA A 454 5.65 -39.38 -2.91
C ALA A 454 6.84 -40.29 -2.47
N GLU A 455 8.03 -39.99 -2.97
CA GLU A 455 9.25 -40.76 -2.66
C GLU A 455 9.83 -40.35 -1.31
N ARG A 456 10.00 -39.05 -1.09
CA ARG A 456 10.48 -38.44 0.14
C ARG A 456 9.47 -37.41 0.62
N LEU A 457 9.26 -37.36 1.94
CA LEU A 457 8.27 -36.48 2.56
C LEU A 457 8.93 -35.58 3.60
N THR A 458 8.69 -34.30 3.46
CA THR A 458 9.08 -33.28 4.44
C THR A 458 7.82 -32.55 4.91
N PHE A 459 7.58 -32.55 6.22
CA PHE A 459 6.52 -31.77 6.83
C PHE A 459 7.10 -30.47 7.40
N ILE A 460 6.47 -29.38 7.11
CA ILE A 460 6.77 -28.08 7.73
C ILE A 460 5.58 -27.70 8.59
N PHE A 461 5.75 -27.72 9.90
CA PHE A 461 4.74 -27.41 10.89
C PHE A 461 5.01 -26.06 11.53
N ARG A 462 3.96 -25.42 11.99
CA ARG A 462 4.03 -24.15 12.72
C ARG A 462 4.60 -24.34 14.12
N GLU A 463 4.13 -25.39 14.79
CA GLU A 463 4.51 -25.78 16.15
C GLU A 463 4.98 -27.23 16.14
N ASP A 464 5.69 -27.63 17.17
CA ASP A 464 6.14 -29.01 17.30
C ASP A 464 4.94 -29.95 17.37
N PRO A 465 4.91 -31.04 16.59
CA PRO A 465 3.85 -32.03 16.66
C PRO A 465 3.88 -32.77 18.00
N ASP A 466 2.73 -33.32 18.41
CA ASP A 466 2.69 -34.18 19.58
C ASP A 466 3.59 -35.42 19.43
N ALA A 467 3.98 -36.01 20.55
CA ALA A 467 4.94 -37.13 20.57
C ALA A 467 4.47 -38.36 19.76
N ALA A 468 3.16 -38.59 19.66
CA ALA A 468 2.61 -39.70 18.90
C ALA A 468 2.72 -39.44 17.40
N THR A 469 2.38 -38.25 16.95
CA THR A 469 2.52 -37.81 15.57
C THR A 469 4.01 -37.81 15.15
N ALA A 470 4.90 -37.26 15.99
CA ALA A 470 6.33 -37.25 15.73
C ALA A 470 6.90 -38.68 15.56
N ALA A 471 6.47 -39.61 16.40
CA ALA A 471 6.91 -41.02 16.32
C ALA A 471 6.45 -41.69 15.00
N VAL A 472 5.20 -41.49 14.59
CA VAL A 472 4.67 -42.03 13.32
C VAL A 472 5.42 -41.49 12.11
N LEU A 473 5.70 -40.19 12.08
CA LEU A 473 6.43 -39.56 10.98
C LEU A 473 7.89 -40.03 10.93
N ALA A 474 8.54 -40.16 12.10
CA ALA A 474 9.93 -40.65 12.19
C ALA A 474 10.05 -42.12 11.76
N GLU A 475 9.10 -42.98 12.18
CA GLU A 475 9.07 -44.40 11.78
C GLU A 475 8.90 -44.55 10.26
N ALA A 476 8.13 -43.65 9.65
CA ALA A 476 7.94 -43.62 8.19
C ALA A 476 9.09 -42.95 7.42
N GLY A 477 10.14 -42.48 8.11
CA GLY A 477 11.26 -41.79 7.51
C GLY A 477 10.94 -40.42 6.92
N ALA A 478 9.86 -39.77 7.38
CA ALA A 478 9.52 -38.43 6.98
C ALA A 478 10.33 -37.40 7.79
N GLN A 479 10.80 -36.35 7.11
CA GLN A 479 11.46 -35.24 7.77
C GLN A 479 10.40 -34.28 8.36
N VAL A 480 10.66 -33.76 9.54
CA VAL A 480 9.82 -32.75 10.18
C VAL A 480 10.65 -31.50 10.46
N LEU A 481 10.15 -30.34 10.03
CA LEU A 481 10.74 -29.03 10.27
C LEU A 481 9.71 -28.18 11.02
N THR A 482 10.16 -27.51 12.08
CA THR A 482 9.37 -26.54 12.84
C THR A 482 10.13 -25.24 13.00
N GLY A 483 9.44 -24.15 13.30
CA GLY A 483 10.07 -22.83 13.45
C GLY A 483 10.67 -22.27 12.17
N VAL A 484 10.31 -22.78 10.99
CA VAL A 484 10.80 -22.30 9.70
C VAL A 484 9.64 -21.74 8.86
N GLY A 485 9.92 -20.70 8.07
CA GLY A 485 8.99 -20.13 7.09
C GLY A 485 9.49 -20.33 5.66
N VAL A 486 8.59 -20.67 4.73
CA VAL A 486 8.91 -20.74 3.29
C VAL A 486 8.90 -19.31 2.72
N THR A 487 10.04 -18.83 2.26
CA THR A 487 10.25 -17.45 1.81
C THR A 487 10.23 -17.30 0.30
N ARG A 488 10.66 -18.32 -0.45
CA ARG A 488 10.65 -18.31 -1.93
C ARG A 488 10.40 -19.71 -2.47
N LEU A 489 9.80 -19.75 -3.66
CA LEU A 489 9.67 -20.95 -4.49
C LEU A 489 10.51 -20.76 -5.74
N PHE A 490 11.10 -21.85 -6.25
CA PHE A 490 11.91 -21.84 -7.46
C PHE A 490 11.39 -22.89 -8.41
N GLY A 491 11.31 -22.54 -9.68
CA GLY A 491 10.87 -23.49 -10.69
C GLY A 491 11.37 -23.16 -12.08
N GLN A 492 11.08 -24.07 -13.02
CA GLN A 492 11.42 -23.93 -14.43
C GLN A 492 10.29 -24.52 -15.28
N GLY A 493 9.75 -23.72 -16.21
CA GLY A 493 8.58 -24.12 -16.98
C GLY A 493 7.40 -24.45 -16.09
N GLU A 494 6.85 -25.66 -16.26
CA GLU A 494 5.70 -26.16 -15.48
C GLU A 494 6.14 -26.96 -14.24
N ALA A 495 7.40 -26.95 -13.84
CA ALA A 495 7.91 -27.75 -12.75
C ALA A 495 8.43 -26.89 -11.58
N LEU A 496 8.04 -27.26 -10.38
CA LEU A 496 8.68 -26.80 -9.15
C LEU A 496 10.05 -27.47 -9.04
N ALA A 497 11.09 -26.71 -8.68
CA ALA A 497 12.46 -27.22 -8.52
C ALA A 497 12.88 -27.25 -7.05
N GLY A 498 12.38 -26.32 -6.23
CA GLY A 498 12.75 -26.25 -4.82
C GLY A 498 12.06 -25.10 -4.09
N ILE A 499 12.29 -25.05 -2.79
CA ILE A 499 11.82 -23.99 -1.91
C ILE A 499 12.95 -23.45 -1.05
N GLU A 500 12.89 -22.17 -0.76
CA GLU A 500 13.74 -21.52 0.23
C GLU A 500 13.00 -21.47 1.57
N VAL A 501 13.66 -21.92 2.62
CA VAL A 501 13.12 -21.81 3.99
C VAL A 501 14.06 -20.97 4.84
N ARG A 502 13.47 -20.15 5.70
CA ARG A 502 14.19 -19.32 6.67
C ARG A 502 13.83 -19.76 8.07
N ASP A 503 14.83 -19.96 8.91
CA ASP A 503 14.66 -20.24 10.32
C ASP A 503 14.22 -18.95 11.07
N ALA A 504 13.19 -19.07 11.91
CA ALA A 504 12.65 -17.93 12.66
C ALA A 504 13.54 -17.52 13.84
N ALA A 505 14.38 -18.42 14.36
CA ALA A 505 15.20 -18.17 15.54
C ALA A 505 16.52 -17.44 15.20
N ASP A 506 17.20 -17.85 14.13
CA ASP A 506 18.53 -17.31 13.76
C ASP A 506 18.55 -16.63 12.38
N GLY A 507 17.44 -16.68 11.64
CA GLY A 507 17.31 -16.09 10.31
C GLY A 507 18.08 -16.83 9.21
N GLN A 508 18.67 -18.00 9.50
CA GLN A 508 19.42 -18.76 8.50
C GLN A 508 18.49 -19.23 7.37
N VAL A 509 18.99 -19.08 6.15
CA VAL A 509 18.29 -19.46 4.92
C VAL A 509 18.89 -20.76 4.38
N ARG A 510 18.03 -21.69 3.97
CA ARG A 510 18.45 -22.95 3.33
C ARG A 510 17.50 -23.34 2.21
N MET A 511 18.04 -24.01 1.20
CA MET A 511 17.28 -24.57 0.09
C MET A 511 16.86 -26.01 0.40
N LEU A 512 15.62 -26.34 0.05
CA LEU A 512 15.10 -27.71 0.06
C LEU A 512 14.64 -28.07 -1.35
N ASP A 513 15.01 -29.25 -1.80
CA ASP A 513 14.45 -29.79 -3.04
C ASP A 513 12.96 -30.04 -2.84
N ALA A 514 12.14 -29.68 -3.81
CA ALA A 514 10.70 -29.93 -3.81
C ALA A 514 10.20 -30.06 -5.23
N ARG A 515 9.46 -31.12 -5.50
CA ARG A 515 8.75 -31.33 -6.77
C ARG A 515 7.26 -31.15 -6.59
N THR A 516 6.77 -31.49 -5.40
CA THR A 516 5.37 -31.32 -5.05
C THR A 516 5.28 -30.53 -3.74
N LEU A 517 4.41 -29.55 -3.71
CA LEU A 517 4.14 -28.71 -2.54
C LEU A 517 2.65 -28.77 -2.18
N VAL A 518 2.31 -29.31 -1.00
CA VAL A 518 0.94 -29.51 -0.56
C VAL A 518 0.56 -28.45 0.46
N PHE A 519 -0.50 -27.70 0.18
CA PHE A 519 -1.01 -26.63 1.05
C PHE A 519 -2.19 -27.12 1.89
N SER A 520 -2.09 -27.05 3.22
CA SER A 520 -3.17 -27.43 4.14
C SER A 520 -4.27 -26.38 4.26
N ALA A 521 -4.03 -25.16 3.83
CA ALA A 521 -4.90 -24.01 4.03
C ALA A 521 -6.20 -24.01 3.22
N GLY A 522 -6.43 -24.95 2.33
CA GLY A 522 -7.62 -25.00 1.47
C GLY A 522 -7.66 -23.95 0.36
N ARG A 523 -6.63 -23.13 0.24
CA ARG A 523 -6.41 -22.17 -0.86
C ARG A 523 -4.94 -22.13 -1.24
N PHE A 524 -4.67 -21.71 -2.47
CA PHE A 524 -3.32 -21.40 -2.89
C PHE A 524 -2.87 -20.08 -2.25
N PRO A 525 -1.61 -19.97 -1.82
CA PRO A 525 -1.08 -18.72 -1.29
C PRO A 525 -0.99 -17.67 -2.40
N GLU A 526 -1.07 -16.41 -2.01
CA GLU A 526 -0.69 -15.31 -2.89
C GLU A 526 0.82 -15.40 -3.18
N LEU A 527 1.18 -15.41 -4.46
CA LEU A 527 2.57 -15.48 -4.92
C LEU A 527 2.78 -14.49 -6.08
N VAL A 528 3.88 -13.79 -6.02
CA VAL A 528 4.39 -12.95 -7.10
C VAL A 528 5.54 -13.70 -7.77
N PHE A 529 5.36 -14.05 -9.02
CA PHE A 529 6.38 -14.70 -9.84
C PHE A 529 7.13 -13.66 -10.65
N THR A 530 8.45 -13.74 -10.60
CA THR A 530 9.38 -12.91 -11.38
C THR A 530 10.45 -13.80 -12.02
N ARG A 531 11.15 -13.29 -13.01
CA ARG A 531 12.37 -13.94 -13.50
C ARG A 531 13.50 -13.77 -12.49
N PRO A 532 14.39 -14.75 -12.36
CA PRO A 532 15.65 -14.54 -11.64
C PRO A 532 16.43 -13.36 -12.25
N ALA A 533 17.09 -12.57 -11.41
CA ALA A 533 18.00 -11.53 -11.89
C ALA A 533 19.13 -12.17 -12.73
N GLU A 534 19.52 -11.54 -13.83
CA GLU A 534 20.69 -11.93 -14.60
C GLU A 534 21.94 -11.57 -13.81
N GLU A 535 22.78 -12.56 -13.48
CA GLU A 535 24.11 -12.31 -12.94
C GLU A 535 25.06 -11.98 -14.10
N GLU A 536 26.07 -11.12 -13.85
CA GLU A 536 26.98 -10.56 -14.89
C GLU A 536 27.66 -11.60 -15.80
N GLU A 537 27.68 -12.90 -15.44
CA GLU A 537 28.32 -13.96 -16.23
C GLU A 537 27.39 -15.12 -16.65
N THR A 538 26.15 -15.21 -16.17
CA THR A 538 25.24 -16.32 -16.48
C THR A 538 23.80 -15.83 -16.74
N ALA A 539 23.33 -16.02 -17.97
CA ALA A 539 21.91 -15.81 -18.28
C ALA A 539 21.05 -16.78 -17.47
N ALA A 540 19.94 -16.27 -16.93
CA ALA A 540 18.97 -17.12 -16.24
C ALA A 540 18.49 -18.26 -17.16
N PRO A 541 18.31 -19.48 -16.66
CA PRO A 541 17.81 -20.58 -17.46
C PRO A 541 16.46 -20.22 -18.11
N ALA A 542 16.27 -20.60 -19.35
CA ALA A 542 15.02 -20.34 -20.06
C ALA A 542 13.82 -20.93 -19.29
N GLY A 543 12.77 -20.12 -19.12
CA GLY A 543 11.57 -20.49 -18.37
C GLY A 543 11.75 -20.59 -16.85
N ALA A 544 12.88 -20.14 -16.28
CA ALA A 544 13.07 -20.08 -14.83
C ALA A 544 12.21 -18.98 -14.20
N TRP A 545 11.67 -19.28 -13.00
CA TRP A 545 10.87 -18.33 -12.23
C TRP A 545 11.14 -18.46 -10.73
N ILE A 546 10.93 -17.36 -10.03
CA ILE A 546 10.95 -17.27 -8.56
C ILE A 546 9.58 -16.82 -8.10
N GLY A 547 8.95 -17.57 -7.20
CA GLY A 547 7.70 -17.22 -6.54
C GLY A 547 7.97 -16.65 -5.15
N THR A 548 7.62 -15.39 -4.92
CA THR A 548 7.79 -14.69 -3.64
C THR A 548 6.43 -14.35 -3.06
N PRO A 549 6.12 -14.70 -1.80
CA PRO A 549 4.88 -14.26 -1.17
C PRO A 549 4.92 -12.75 -0.93
N PRO A 550 3.78 -12.04 -1.12
CA PRO A 550 3.68 -10.65 -0.74
C PRO A 550 4.04 -10.43 0.72
N TYR A 551 4.61 -9.25 1.04
CA TYR A 551 4.86 -8.92 2.44
C TYR A 551 3.53 -8.89 3.21
N LYS A 552 3.60 -9.27 4.47
CA LYS A 552 2.46 -9.28 5.39
C LYS A 552 2.50 -8.05 6.27
N GLN A 553 1.39 -7.72 6.91
CA GLN A 553 1.43 -6.70 7.95
C GLN A 553 2.57 -7.02 8.92
N PRO A 554 3.27 -6.00 9.47
CA PRO A 554 4.27 -6.23 10.49
C PRO A 554 3.62 -7.01 11.62
N ALA A 555 3.68 -8.29 11.52
CA ALA A 555 3.37 -9.20 12.60
C ALA A 555 4.63 -9.27 13.46
N ASN A 556 4.49 -9.72 14.67
CA ASN A 556 5.58 -9.93 15.59
C ASN A 556 6.81 -10.51 14.89
N ALA A 557 8.00 -10.08 15.27
CA ALA A 557 9.29 -10.39 14.68
C ALA A 557 9.69 -11.91 14.70
N GLY A 558 8.78 -12.81 14.43
CA GLY A 558 8.98 -14.26 14.34
C GLY A 558 8.11 -14.92 13.28
N GLU A 559 7.30 -14.14 12.57
CA GLU A 559 6.38 -14.69 11.57
C GLU A 559 6.87 -14.33 10.17
N ILE A 560 7.48 -15.29 9.49
CA ILE A 560 8.04 -15.13 8.15
C ILE A 560 7.48 -16.18 7.19
N GLY A 561 7.40 -15.80 5.91
CA GLY A 561 7.04 -16.69 4.81
C GLY A 561 5.56 -17.03 4.71
N LEU A 562 5.25 -18.13 4.03
CA LEU A 562 3.89 -18.56 3.69
C LEU A 562 2.99 -18.91 4.88
N PHE A 563 3.55 -19.02 6.07
CA PHE A 563 2.84 -19.39 7.30
C PHE A 563 2.75 -18.29 8.34
N ALA A 564 2.92 -17.05 7.98
CA ALA A 564 2.68 -15.96 8.92
C ALA A 564 1.27 -16.05 9.50
N LYS A 565 1.11 -15.66 10.77
CA LYS A 565 -0.17 -15.72 11.50
C LYS A 565 -1.24 -14.92 10.77
N GLY A 566 -2.37 -15.54 10.49
CA GLY A 566 -3.45 -14.96 9.70
C GLY A 566 -3.57 -15.50 8.27
N ASP A 567 -2.61 -16.30 7.78
CA ASP A 567 -2.64 -16.81 6.41
C ASP A 567 -3.60 -17.97 6.18
N ALA A 568 -3.79 -18.81 7.17
CA ALA A 568 -4.31 -20.12 6.88
C ALA A 568 -5.83 -20.26 7.03
N MET A 569 -6.48 -19.58 7.93
CA MET A 569 -7.84 -20.00 8.32
C MET A 569 -8.80 -18.86 8.64
N THR A 570 -8.34 -17.68 8.87
CA THR A 570 -9.20 -16.60 9.36
C THR A 570 -9.68 -15.66 8.28
N ASP A 571 -9.14 -15.74 7.07
CA ASP A 571 -9.35 -14.75 6.03
C ASP A 571 -10.40 -15.08 4.98
N PHE A 572 -11.09 -16.18 5.08
CA PHE A 572 -12.33 -16.40 4.32
C PHE A 572 -13.41 -15.34 4.60
N SER A 573 -13.24 -14.52 5.63
CA SER A 573 -14.30 -13.72 6.22
C SER A 573 -14.45 -12.32 5.69
N GLY A 574 -13.64 -11.83 4.76
CA GLY A 574 -13.83 -10.43 4.44
C GLY A 574 -13.23 -9.92 3.16
N ALA A 575 -14.10 -9.48 2.24
CA ALA A 575 -13.68 -8.77 1.03
C ALA A 575 -12.71 -7.60 1.34
N ILE A 576 -12.87 -6.93 2.48
CA ILE A 576 -11.98 -5.84 2.90
C ILE A 576 -10.53 -6.31 3.18
N ARG A 577 -10.35 -7.56 3.62
CA ARG A 577 -9.02 -8.17 3.81
C ARG A 577 -8.40 -8.58 2.48
N ALA A 578 -9.21 -9.11 1.55
CA ALA A 578 -8.78 -9.39 0.19
C ALA A 578 -8.32 -8.12 -0.55
N ILE A 579 -8.99 -6.98 -0.32
CA ILE A 579 -8.55 -5.67 -0.83
C ILE A 579 -7.18 -5.30 -0.27
N ALA A 580 -6.96 -5.50 1.03
CA ALA A 580 -5.68 -5.23 1.66
C ALA A 580 -4.56 -6.16 1.13
N ALA A 581 -4.87 -7.45 0.92
CA ALA A 581 -3.96 -8.42 0.33
C ALA A 581 -3.57 -8.02 -1.10
N GLY A 582 -4.55 -7.67 -1.95
CA GLY A 582 -4.29 -7.18 -3.30
C GLY A 582 -3.42 -5.91 -3.33
N ARG A 583 -3.65 -4.98 -2.39
CA ARG A 583 -2.79 -3.78 -2.26
C ARG A 583 -1.35 -4.15 -1.90
N ARG A 584 -1.15 -5.04 -0.92
CA ARG A 584 0.20 -5.51 -0.54
C ARG A 584 0.87 -6.26 -1.69
N ALA A 585 0.13 -7.06 -2.43
CA ALA A 585 0.64 -7.76 -3.61
C ALA A 585 1.14 -6.76 -4.67
N ALA A 586 0.34 -5.74 -5.00
CA ALA A 586 0.76 -4.69 -5.93
C ALA A 586 2.00 -3.92 -5.44
N ALA A 587 2.05 -3.60 -4.14
CA ALA A 587 3.21 -2.96 -3.54
C ALA A 587 4.46 -3.87 -3.58
N THR A 588 4.31 -5.16 -3.31
CA THR A 588 5.41 -6.15 -3.43
C THR A 588 5.91 -6.27 -4.85
N ILE A 589 5.00 -6.33 -5.83
CA ILE A 589 5.36 -6.34 -7.26
C ILE A 589 6.20 -5.11 -7.60
N HIS A 590 5.73 -3.92 -7.20
CA HIS A 590 6.45 -2.67 -7.45
C HIS A 590 7.85 -2.70 -6.82
N MET A 591 7.96 -3.14 -5.57
CA MET A 591 9.25 -3.25 -4.88
C MET A 591 10.19 -4.24 -5.57
N LEU A 592 9.69 -5.41 -5.98
CA LEU A 592 10.49 -6.42 -6.68
C LEU A 592 10.99 -5.93 -8.04
N ILE A 593 10.14 -5.24 -8.82
CA ILE A 593 10.48 -4.72 -10.15
C ILE A 593 11.58 -3.64 -10.07
N TYR A 594 11.59 -2.85 -8.98
CA TYR A 594 12.56 -1.76 -8.78
C TYR A 594 13.69 -2.12 -7.81
N ASP A 595 13.83 -3.39 -7.45
CA ASP A 595 14.86 -3.88 -6.50
C ASP A 595 14.86 -3.09 -5.18
N ILE A 596 13.66 -2.72 -4.71
CA ILE A 596 13.46 -2.05 -3.42
C ILE A 596 13.35 -3.13 -2.35
N PRO A 597 14.10 -3.04 -1.24
CA PRO A 597 13.97 -4.00 -0.15
C PRO A 597 12.52 -4.15 0.33
N LEU A 598 12.07 -5.38 0.52
CA LEU A 598 10.71 -5.70 1.02
C LEU A 598 10.54 -5.39 2.52
N ASP A 599 11.41 -4.60 3.08
CA ASP A 599 11.33 -4.17 4.48
C ASP A 599 10.25 -3.12 4.63
N LEU A 600 9.36 -3.35 5.59
CA LEU A 600 8.37 -2.34 5.95
C LEU A 600 9.09 -1.17 6.64
N PRO A 601 8.72 0.09 6.32
CA PRO A 601 9.32 1.22 6.97
C PRO A 601 9.14 1.11 8.49
N GLU A 602 10.23 1.35 9.22
CA GLU A 602 10.21 1.36 10.69
C GLU A 602 9.14 2.31 11.21
N ASN A 603 8.47 1.88 12.26
CA ASN A 603 7.48 2.68 12.93
C ASN A 603 8.10 3.88 13.61
N VAL A 604 7.55 5.05 13.35
CA VAL A 604 8.05 6.31 13.88
C VAL A 604 7.22 6.74 15.09
N ILE A 605 7.14 5.92 16.13
CA ILE A 605 6.90 6.48 17.46
C ILE A 605 8.24 7.00 17.95
N GLN A 606 8.43 8.31 17.81
CA GLN A 606 9.63 8.95 18.34
C GLN A 606 9.62 8.91 19.87
N PRO A 607 10.79 8.90 20.55
CA PRO A 607 10.88 8.85 22.02
C PRO A 607 10.07 9.91 22.76
N ASN A 608 9.77 11.03 22.10
CA ASN A 608 9.02 12.16 22.69
C ASN A 608 7.53 12.15 22.33
N THR A 609 7.00 11.07 21.75
CA THR A 609 5.58 10.98 21.39
C THR A 609 4.75 10.81 22.66
N VAL A 610 3.79 11.71 22.86
CA VAL A 610 2.85 11.61 23.98
C VAL A 610 1.81 10.55 23.64
N VAL A 611 1.87 9.42 24.33
CA VAL A 611 0.85 8.36 24.22
C VAL A 611 -0.38 8.78 25.02
N GLN A 612 -1.52 8.89 24.36
CA GLN A 612 -2.80 9.25 25.01
C GLN A 612 -3.57 7.98 25.40
N ASN A 613 -4.29 8.06 26.53
CA ASN A 613 -5.29 7.04 26.86
C ASN A 613 -6.49 7.22 25.93
N VAL A 614 -6.80 6.18 25.16
CA VAL A 614 -7.87 6.20 24.15
C VAL A 614 -9.22 5.77 24.72
N ASP A 615 -9.25 5.18 25.92
CA ASP A 615 -10.44 4.60 26.54
C ASP A 615 -11.25 5.66 27.31
N HIS A 616 -10.85 6.92 27.27
CA HIS A 616 -11.50 8.01 27.95
C HIS A 616 -11.83 9.17 26.99
N VAL A 617 -13.08 9.62 27.00
CA VAL A 617 -13.59 10.73 26.21
C VAL A 617 -14.35 11.68 27.13
N GLU A 618 -13.88 12.91 27.23
CA GLU A 618 -14.47 13.95 28.09
C GLU A 618 -15.21 15.01 27.28
N ALA A 619 -16.18 15.64 27.93
CA ALA A 619 -16.90 16.82 27.41
C ALA A 619 -17.63 16.62 26.08
N VAL A 620 -18.03 15.39 25.75
CA VAL A 620 -18.83 15.07 24.56
C VAL A 620 -20.24 14.66 24.99
N ALA A 621 -21.25 15.34 24.48
CA ALA A 621 -22.64 15.00 24.75
C ALA A 621 -23.06 13.73 24.01
N PRO A 622 -23.83 12.82 24.66
CA PRO A 622 -24.43 11.67 23.99
C PRO A 622 -25.41 12.12 22.89
N VAL A 623 -25.33 11.47 21.73
CA VAL A 623 -26.24 11.68 20.59
C VAL A 623 -26.60 10.30 20.03
N PRO A 624 -27.88 9.95 19.87
CA PRO A 624 -28.29 8.65 19.35
C PRO A 624 -27.70 8.34 17.97
N ARG A 625 -27.31 7.11 17.78
CA ARG A 625 -26.85 6.60 16.47
C ARG A 625 -28.03 6.58 15.49
N GLN A 626 -27.76 6.93 14.23
CA GLN A 626 -28.77 6.86 13.18
C GLN A 626 -29.05 5.40 12.81
N ILE A 627 -30.34 5.08 12.67
CA ILE A 627 -30.81 3.73 12.38
C ILE A 627 -30.87 3.53 10.85
N MET A 628 -30.26 2.46 10.36
CA MET A 628 -30.33 2.09 8.96
C MET A 628 -31.77 1.70 8.58
N PRO A 629 -32.39 2.38 7.59
CA PRO A 629 -33.69 1.98 7.09
C PRO A 629 -33.63 0.61 6.41
N LEU A 630 -34.58 -0.26 6.76
CA LEU A 630 -34.68 -1.60 6.17
C LEU A 630 -35.86 -1.67 5.20
N ALA A 631 -35.72 -2.52 4.19
CA ALA A 631 -36.78 -2.87 3.26
C ALA A 631 -37.86 -3.71 3.95
N ASP A 632 -39.12 -3.48 3.62
CA ASP A 632 -40.23 -4.29 4.09
C ASP A 632 -40.33 -5.62 3.32
N SER A 633 -41.22 -6.50 3.76
CA SER A 633 -41.40 -7.82 3.13
C SER A 633 -41.88 -7.77 1.68
N ARG A 634 -42.57 -6.69 1.26
CA ARG A 634 -43.04 -6.52 -0.13
C ARG A 634 -41.89 -6.03 -1.02
N GLU A 635 -41.06 -5.17 -0.50
CA GLU A 635 -39.85 -4.68 -1.18
C GLU A 635 -38.85 -5.81 -1.39
N LEU A 636 -38.62 -6.63 -0.35
CA LEU A 636 -37.78 -7.83 -0.46
C LEU A 636 -38.30 -8.86 -1.48
N ALA A 637 -39.62 -9.04 -1.54
CA ALA A 637 -40.25 -9.90 -2.55
C ALA A 637 -40.04 -9.38 -4.00
N ARG A 638 -39.73 -8.11 -4.17
CA ARG A 638 -39.33 -7.47 -5.45
C ARG A 638 -37.81 -7.49 -5.68
N GLN A 639 -37.07 -8.27 -4.92
CA GLN A 639 -35.61 -8.37 -4.98
C GLN A 639 -34.86 -7.06 -4.67
N MET A 640 -35.47 -6.14 -3.90
CA MET A 640 -34.80 -4.96 -3.43
C MET A 640 -33.79 -5.29 -2.33
N GLU A 641 -32.77 -4.45 -2.18
CA GLU A 641 -31.78 -4.61 -1.11
C GLU A 641 -32.42 -4.51 0.28
N LEU A 642 -31.92 -5.32 1.22
CA LEU A 642 -32.40 -5.34 2.61
C LEU A 642 -32.19 -3.98 3.31
N GLU A 643 -31.00 -3.40 3.18
CA GLU A 643 -30.64 -2.09 3.75
C GLU A 643 -30.84 -1.02 2.69
N LYS A 644 -31.62 0.01 2.97
CA LYS A 644 -31.95 1.08 1.99
C LYS A 644 -30.87 2.16 1.82
N GLY A 645 -29.94 2.26 2.77
CA GLY A 645 -28.96 3.34 2.83
C GLY A 645 -29.49 4.54 3.64
N PHE A 646 -28.60 5.43 4.05
CA PHE A 646 -28.95 6.72 4.66
C PHE A 646 -29.35 7.73 3.58
N ASP A 647 -30.29 8.60 3.90
CA ASP A 647 -30.47 9.85 3.17
C ASP A 647 -29.42 10.89 3.63
N THR A 648 -29.38 12.02 2.95
CA THR A 648 -28.41 13.09 3.23
C THR A 648 -28.51 13.63 4.66
N ALA A 649 -29.71 13.74 5.21
CA ALA A 649 -29.92 14.28 6.55
C ALA A 649 -29.41 13.29 7.62
N ALA A 650 -29.77 12.01 7.49
CA ALA A 650 -29.29 10.95 8.38
C ALA A 650 -27.76 10.76 8.28
N ALA A 651 -27.21 10.82 7.07
CA ALA A 651 -25.77 10.71 6.86
C ALA A 651 -24.99 11.86 7.51
N LYS A 652 -25.45 13.10 7.36
CA LYS A 652 -24.82 14.26 8.03
C LYS A 652 -24.94 14.17 9.54
N ALA A 653 -26.14 13.86 10.06
CA ALA A 653 -26.37 13.71 11.50
C ALA A 653 -25.51 12.60 12.12
N GLU A 654 -25.29 11.49 11.40
CA GLU A 654 -24.40 10.41 11.86
C GLU A 654 -22.92 10.81 11.75
N ALA A 655 -22.53 11.51 10.68
CA ALA A 655 -21.16 11.97 10.48
C ALA A 655 -20.74 13.00 11.57
N ASP A 656 -21.67 13.88 11.99
CA ASP A 656 -21.44 14.84 13.09
C ASP A 656 -21.16 14.19 14.44
N ARG A 657 -21.54 12.92 14.63
CA ARG A 657 -21.19 12.16 15.84
C ARG A 657 -19.71 11.79 15.92
N CYS A 658 -18.97 11.89 14.81
CA CYS A 658 -17.56 11.54 14.78
C CYS A 658 -16.74 12.46 15.69
N LEU A 659 -15.89 11.86 16.54
CA LEU A 659 -15.02 12.60 17.44
C LEU A 659 -13.83 13.28 16.75
N ARG A 660 -13.67 13.09 15.43
CA ARG A 660 -12.56 13.62 14.63
C ARG A 660 -11.20 13.40 15.33
N CYS A 661 -10.93 12.13 15.72
CA CYS A 661 -9.82 11.79 16.61
C CYS A 661 -8.45 12.27 16.13
N GLY A 662 -8.27 12.53 14.82
CA GLY A 662 -7.02 13.02 14.26
C GLY A 662 -5.85 12.03 14.45
N LEU A 663 -4.64 12.58 14.52
CA LEU A 663 -3.42 11.82 14.79
C LEU A 663 -3.31 11.54 16.29
N ILE A 664 -3.70 10.36 16.71
CA ILE A 664 -3.54 9.91 18.10
C ILE A 664 -2.45 8.86 18.15
N CYS A 665 -1.37 9.19 18.87
CA CYS A 665 -0.34 8.23 19.21
C CYS A 665 -0.75 7.54 20.51
N TYR A 666 -1.06 6.25 20.46
CA TYR A 666 -1.51 5.49 21.62
C TYR A 666 -1.08 4.03 21.54
N ARG A 667 -1.02 3.39 22.69
CA ARG A 667 -0.91 1.93 22.81
C ARG A 667 -2.22 1.39 23.33
N SER A 668 -2.67 0.24 22.83
CA SER A 668 -3.82 -0.42 23.41
C SER A 668 -3.51 -0.89 24.83
N VAL A 669 -4.52 -0.96 25.69
CA VAL A 669 -4.34 -1.39 27.09
C VAL A 669 -3.81 -2.84 27.17
N GLU A 670 -4.09 -3.69 26.20
CA GLU A 670 -3.56 -5.04 26.11
C GLU A 670 -2.04 -5.11 25.87
N THR A 671 -1.44 -4.06 25.33
CA THR A 671 0.02 -3.93 25.16
C THR A 671 0.70 -3.30 26.36
N LEU A 672 -0.06 -2.78 27.32
CA LEU A 672 0.41 -2.21 28.59
C LEU A 672 0.52 -3.28 29.68
N GLN A 673 1.00 -4.48 29.38
CA GLN A 673 1.63 -5.24 30.46
C GLN A 673 2.88 -4.47 30.86
N PRO A 674 3.00 -4.00 32.10
CA PRO A 674 4.13 -3.21 32.50
C PRO A 674 5.38 -4.07 32.41
N SER A 675 6.19 -3.87 31.36
CA SER A 675 7.58 -4.23 31.48
C SER A 675 8.13 -3.39 32.65
N GLU A 676 8.86 -3.99 33.56
CA GLU A 676 9.45 -3.33 34.73
C GLU A 676 10.21 -2.06 34.39
N GLN A 677 10.61 -1.87 33.13
CA GLN A 677 11.31 -0.70 32.59
C GLN A 677 10.45 0.60 32.51
N ILE A 678 9.11 0.52 32.44
CA ILE A 678 8.27 1.73 32.43
C ILE A 678 8.02 2.23 33.87
N ARG A 679 8.09 1.38 34.89
CA ARG A 679 7.97 1.80 36.28
C ARG A 679 9.12 2.69 36.71
N ASP A 680 10.32 2.48 36.21
CA ASP A 680 11.51 3.26 36.57
C ASP A 680 11.52 4.65 35.89
N ALA A 681 10.90 4.79 34.71
CA ALA A 681 10.80 6.07 34.00
C ALA A 681 9.71 7.01 34.51
N VAL A 682 8.73 6.50 35.28
CA VAL A 682 7.66 7.32 35.90
C VAL A 682 8.04 7.74 37.33
N ASN A 683 9.01 7.06 37.96
CA ASN A 683 9.48 7.34 39.30
C ASN A 683 10.84 8.06 39.34
N ALA A 684 11.42 8.38 38.17
CA ALA A 684 12.59 9.27 38.03
C ALA A 684 12.15 10.63 37.43
#